data_baa25a7cd473068cca066256eafcd29a
#
_entry.id   baa25a7cd473068cca066256eafcd29a
#
_cell.length_a   1.000
_cell.length_b   1.000
_cell.length_c   1.000
_cell.angle_alpha   90.00
_cell.angle_beta   90.00
_cell.angle_gamma   90.00
#
_symmetry.space_group_name_H-M   'P 1'
#
loop_
_entity.id
_entity.type
_entity.pdbx_description
1 polymer ?
#
loop_
_entity_poly.entity_id
_entity_poly.type
_entity_poly.pdbx_seq_one_letter_code
_entity_poly.pdbx_strand_id
1 'polypeptide(L)'
;GPTYAGFQWRDTVVTFQQLDRWLLLIEKEVRYRLKNANKPIAEVVKRTYTDRLLAKVPIVGLNGSNPVVDLKALFGGQAQAFFGGLAAGFDRSVVMLEQAKLFPNNVELALTLPDGRRDGRFTTLAYSLSNLPRGGGFRPRVADDRVGYFLTAVKDFSDETAGGDRFIRFANRWNLAKADGRLASSPVKQPIVFYVEKTVPYRFRQAVREGILAWNEAFAACGLQNAMVVRQQTKTEFNDLDPEDVRYNFFRWIVSERGFAMGPSRVHPWTGQILDADIVFDESMVRAYLREYELSIKQAPRTFFSPEVQRLWREHPTHFSLGHALTKSATANQWDSPWSAPKATHCGLGEGVNHQLGMGILALGLQQDALRTGSQKFPQEFLDEIVKDVVMHEVGHTLGLRHNFVASTWRGLDQINSKKRPGDICSSVMDYNPVNVAADPKQGQGHYTMQTLGPYDHWAIRWGYHPSESEAQKGIAQVASAQFAYATDEDTRGPDPYVQRWDLGADPLVYAKERFALVKRLLPKAVAKTVGKGESYQDARRAVDMLLYDYQGAALAATRFVGGQRTWRHHLGDEGGRLPLEPVADEKQREALMLVCKHVLAAGSLDLPPKLLRSLGKGHWSHWGSNDRSVPHSYPYLDRVLGIQSWALYGLINPGTLARLLDTEAKRDEGEGLLSVPEVFTTLSETIFGDLLDPRSFSGKGTVLEPSVPTTQRNLQRYYVGHLINMCLEGEGGPTPAAARQVARLEAKVILASLQALLEREPDHPDQFSLDPYTRGHVEEVIGRLKQALEAGYRLGR
;
A
#
# COMPACT_ATOMS: atom_id res chain seq x y z
N GLY A 1 -9.45 -2.51 -23.09
CA GLY A 1 -9.11 -1.19 -22.62
C GLY A 1 -7.88 -1.26 -21.73
N PRO A 2 -7.25 -0.14 -21.41
CA PRO A 2 -5.95 -0.10 -20.71
C PRO A 2 -5.96 -0.74 -19.30
N THR A 3 -7.07 -1.34 -18.89
CA THR A 3 -7.30 -1.86 -17.53
C THR A 3 -6.34 -2.98 -17.13
N TYR A 4 -5.66 -3.64 -18.09
CA TYR A 4 -4.79 -4.79 -17.85
C TYR A 4 -3.50 -4.77 -18.69
N ALA A 5 -3.17 -3.66 -19.34
CA ALA A 5 -1.95 -3.56 -20.14
C ALA A 5 -0.71 -3.77 -19.25
N GLY A 6 0.16 -4.70 -19.62
CA GLY A 6 1.38 -5.04 -18.89
C GLY A 6 1.18 -5.91 -17.65
N PHE A 7 -0.04 -6.38 -17.38
CA PHE A 7 -0.32 -7.22 -16.23
C PHE A 7 0.10 -8.67 -16.47
N GLN A 8 1.06 -9.17 -15.69
CA GLN A 8 1.45 -10.58 -15.70
C GLN A 8 0.43 -11.39 -14.89
N TRP A 9 -0.21 -12.40 -15.53
CA TRP A 9 -1.26 -13.16 -14.87
C TRP A 9 -0.71 -14.31 -14.01
N ARG A 10 0.14 -15.14 -14.58
CA ARG A 10 0.67 -16.34 -13.92
C ARG A 10 1.81 -16.96 -14.72
N ASP A 11 2.87 -17.35 -14.06
CA ASP A 11 3.89 -18.23 -14.61
C ASP A 11 3.57 -19.68 -14.27
N THR A 12 3.76 -20.58 -15.23
CA THR A 12 3.54 -22.00 -15.02
C THR A 12 4.51 -22.82 -15.87
N VAL A 13 4.89 -23.98 -15.38
CA VAL A 13 5.75 -24.91 -16.14
C VAL A 13 4.84 -25.85 -16.95
N VAL A 14 5.07 -25.89 -18.26
CA VAL A 14 4.29 -26.72 -19.16
C VAL A 14 5.14 -27.70 -19.94
N THR A 15 4.51 -28.79 -20.37
CA THR A 15 5.09 -29.72 -21.33
C THR A 15 4.07 -30.08 -22.39
N PHE A 16 4.56 -30.37 -23.59
CA PHE A 16 3.73 -30.91 -24.66
C PHE A 16 3.84 -32.44 -24.66
N GLN A 17 2.71 -33.10 -24.83
CA GLN A 17 2.61 -34.57 -24.98
C GLN A 17 1.70 -34.93 -26.14
N GLN A 18 2.18 -35.75 -27.05
CA GLN A 18 1.34 -36.32 -28.10
C GLN A 18 0.60 -37.54 -27.55
N LEU A 19 -0.70 -37.58 -27.82
CA LEU A 19 -1.57 -38.75 -27.57
C LEU A 19 -2.42 -38.97 -28.82
N ASP A 20 -2.12 -40.02 -29.56
CA ASP A 20 -2.74 -40.32 -30.86
C ASP A 20 -2.71 -39.09 -31.79
N ARG A 21 -3.89 -38.61 -32.18
CA ARG A 21 -4.09 -37.42 -33.05
C ARG A 21 -4.15 -36.08 -32.29
N TRP A 22 -3.88 -36.10 -31.00
CA TRP A 22 -3.99 -34.92 -30.13
C TRP A 22 -2.64 -34.47 -29.61
N LEU A 23 -2.45 -33.16 -29.57
CA LEU A 23 -1.40 -32.56 -28.76
C LEU A 23 -2.02 -32.03 -27.46
N LEU A 24 -1.47 -32.49 -26.34
CA LEU A 24 -1.84 -32.07 -24.99
C LEU A 24 -0.83 -31.04 -24.50
N LEU A 25 -1.32 -29.95 -23.91
CA LEU A 25 -0.52 -29.02 -23.13
C LEU A 25 -0.80 -29.27 -21.66
N ILE A 26 0.23 -29.70 -20.95
CA ILE A 26 0.14 -30.18 -19.57
C ILE A 26 0.92 -29.25 -18.65
N GLU A 27 0.25 -28.67 -17.65
CA GLU A 27 0.89 -27.96 -16.55
C GLU A 27 1.51 -28.98 -15.59
N LYS A 28 2.81 -28.81 -15.36
CA LYS A 28 3.58 -29.66 -14.45
C LYS A 28 3.39 -29.21 -13.01
N GLU A 29 3.14 -30.16 -12.13
CA GLU A 29 3.13 -29.89 -10.70
C GLU A 29 4.57 -29.82 -10.17
N VAL A 30 5.09 -28.61 -10.04
CA VAL A 30 6.49 -28.32 -9.68
C VAL A 30 6.70 -28.00 -8.20
N ARG A 31 5.61 -27.85 -7.45
CA ARG A 31 5.65 -27.42 -6.04
C ARG A 31 6.10 -28.52 -5.07
N TYR A 32 6.06 -29.76 -5.52
CA TYR A 32 6.41 -30.94 -4.72
C TYR A 32 7.68 -31.56 -5.24
N ARG A 33 8.61 -31.85 -4.34
CA ARG A 33 9.94 -32.34 -4.68
C ARG A 33 10.23 -33.65 -3.97
N LEU A 34 10.92 -34.53 -4.68
CA LEU A 34 11.46 -35.78 -4.17
C LEU A 34 12.83 -36.02 -4.77
N LYS A 35 13.90 -36.07 -3.93
CA LYS A 35 15.29 -36.28 -4.41
C LYS A 35 15.54 -37.71 -4.91
N ASN A 36 14.82 -38.70 -4.37
CA ASN A 36 14.99 -40.10 -4.71
C ASN A 36 13.63 -40.70 -5.16
N ALA A 37 13.52 -40.87 -6.48
CA ALA A 37 12.33 -41.43 -7.10
C ALA A 37 12.07 -42.93 -6.83
N ASN A 38 13.07 -43.64 -6.27
CA ASN A 38 12.98 -45.08 -6.03
C ASN A 38 12.39 -45.43 -4.64
N LYS A 39 12.03 -44.48 -3.84
CA LYS A 39 11.38 -44.69 -2.54
C LYS A 39 9.88 -44.93 -2.70
N PRO A 40 9.24 -45.76 -1.84
CA PRO A 40 7.80 -45.98 -1.86
C PRO A 40 6.97 -44.73 -1.81
N ILE A 41 7.42 -43.72 -1.02
CA ILE A 41 6.76 -42.41 -0.91
C ILE A 41 6.63 -41.69 -2.27
N ALA A 42 7.51 -41.97 -3.22
CA ALA A 42 7.48 -41.36 -4.54
C ALA A 42 6.20 -41.71 -5.31
N GLU A 43 5.75 -42.94 -5.22
CA GLU A 43 4.50 -43.34 -5.86
C GLU A 43 3.28 -42.67 -5.24
N VAL A 44 3.30 -42.49 -3.90
CA VAL A 44 2.21 -41.80 -3.17
C VAL A 44 2.17 -40.34 -3.58
N VAL A 45 3.31 -39.65 -3.57
CA VAL A 45 3.40 -38.24 -3.99
C VAL A 45 2.92 -38.07 -5.43
N LYS A 46 3.35 -38.92 -6.36
CA LYS A 46 2.95 -38.87 -7.75
C LYS A 46 1.44 -39.12 -7.96
N ARG A 47 0.82 -39.98 -7.15
CA ARG A 47 -0.63 -40.26 -7.20
C ARG A 47 -1.46 -39.12 -6.60
N THR A 48 -0.92 -38.45 -5.57
CA THR A 48 -1.60 -37.38 -4.84
C THR A 48 -1.51 -36.03 -5.56
N TYR A 49 -0.35 -35.74 -6.12
CA TYR A 49 -0.03 -34.46 -6.75
C TYR A 49 0.20 -34.65 -8.25
N THR A 50 -0.90 -34.57 -9.00
CA THR A 50 -0.90 -34.86 -10.44
C THR A 50 -0.76 -33.59 -11.28
N ASP A 51 -0.16 -33.76 -12.46
CA ASP A 51 -0.12 -32.71 -13.47
C ASP A 51 -1.56 -32.36 -13.94
N ARG A 52 -1.75 -31.16 -14.47
CA ARG A 52 -3.04 -30.66 -14.94
C ARG A 52 -3.06 -30.50 -16.46
N LEU A 53 -4.08 -31.04 -17.13
CA LEU A 53 -4.32 -30.75 -18.53
C LEU A 53 -4.84 -29.32 -18.69
N LEU A 54 -4.05 -28.48 -19.38
CA LEU A 54 -4.44 -27.09 -19.69
C LEU A 54 -5.22 -27.03 -21.01
N ALA A 55 -4.72 -27.69 -22.07
CA ALA A 55 -5.32 -27.61 -23.37
C ALA A 55 -5.16 -28.92 -24.14
N LYS A 56 -6.09 -29.19 -25.06
CA LYS A 56 -6.06 -30.32 -25.97
C LYS A 56 -6.48 -29.83 -27.36
N VAL A 57 -5.63 -30.06 -28.37
CA VAL A 57 -5.90 -29.64 -29.75
C VAL A 57 -5.55 -30.74 -30.72
N PRO A 58 -6.28 -30.86 -31.88
CA PRO A 58 -5.95 -31.84 -32.90
C PRO A 58 -4.62 -31.49 -33.58
N ILE A 59 -3.83 -32.51 -33.86
CA ILE A 59 -2.67 -32.42 -34.76
C ILE A 59 -3.24 -32.32 -36.20
N VAL A 60 -2.93 -31.20 -36.87
CA VAL A 60 -3.41 -30.92 -38.23
C VAL A 60 -2.43 -31.35 -39.32
N GLY A 61 -1.21 -31.68 -38.94
CA GLY A 61 -0.16 -32.15 -39.84
C GLY A 61 1.14 -32.47 -39.09
N LEU A 62 2.15 -32.90 -39.85
CA LEU A 62 3.50 -33.14 -39.32
C LEU A 62 4.51 -32.36 -40.15
N ASN A 63 5.53 -31.84 -39.48
CA ASN A 63 6.74 -31.29 -40.08
C ASN A 63 7.94 -32.18 -39.64
N GLY A 64 8.31 -33.12 -40.50
CA GLY A 64 9.13 -34.26 -40.11
C GLY A 64 8.42 -35.11 -39.04
N SER A 65 9.03 -35.26 -37.87
CA SER A 65 8.41 -35.93 -36.70
C SER A 65 7.64 -35.00 -35.79
N ASN A 66 7.67 -33.69 -36.04
CA ASN A 66 7.09 -32.69 -35.14
C ASN A 66 5.60 -32.45 -35.45
N PRO A 67 4.71 -32.53 -34.47
CA PRO A 67 3.28 -32.25 -34.67
C PRO A 67 3.06 -30.76 -34.95
N VAL A 68 2.17 -30.49 -35.91
CA VAL A 68 1.70 -29.15 -36.27
C VAL A 68 0.28 -28.98 -35.75
N VAL A 69 0.02 -27.87 -35.06
CA VAL A 69 -1.28 -27.53 -34.44
C VAL A 69 -1.67 -26.09 -34.75
N ASP A 70 -2.98 -25.85 -34.66
CA ASP A 70 -3.52 -24.48 -34.76
C ASP A 70 -3.36 -23.72 -33.43
N LEU A 71 -2.57 -22.67 -33.45
CA LEU A 71 -2.31 -21.81 -32.28
C LEU A 71 -3.57 -21.07 -31.82
N LYS A 72 -4.47 -20.69 -32.73
CA LYS A 72 -5.72 -20.01 -32.35
C LYS A 72 -6.64 -20.98 -31.56
N ALA A 73 -6.69 -22.22 -31.97
CA ALA A 73 -7.43 -23.26 -31.25
C ALA A 73 -6.79 -23.57 -29.89
N LEU A 74 -5.45 -23.63 -29.81
CA LEU A 74 -4.70 -23.93 -28.59
C LEU A 74 -4.83 -22.82 -27.55
N PHE A 75 -4.54 -21.58 -27.91
CA PHE A 75 -4.46 -20.46 -26.95
C PHE A 75 -5.73 -19.61 -26.89
N GLY A 76 -6.37 -19.34 -28.03
CA GLY A 76 -7.61 -18.58 -28.08
C GLY A 76 -8.83 -19.41 -27.69
N GLY A 77 -9.01 -20.59 -28.32
CA GLY A 77 -10.12 -21.52 -28.03
C GLY A 77 -10.10 -22.02 -26.58
N GLN A 78 -8.92 -22.19 -25.98
CA GLN A 78 -8.73 -22.67 -24.62
C GLN A 78 -8.39 -21.52 -23.63
N ALA A 79 -8.60 -20.25 -23.97
CA ALA A 79 -8.22 -19.08 -23.18
C ALA A 79 -8.67 -19.15 -21.71
N GLN A 80 -9.83 -19.77 -21.44
CA GLN A 80 -10.34 -19.93 -20.07
C GLN A 80 -9.45 -20.84 -19.19
N ALA A 81 -8.76 -21.82 -19.78
CA ALA A 81 -7.85 -22.69 -19.03
C ALA A 81 -6.63 -21.91 -18.49
N PHE A 82 -6.22 -20.85 -19.21
CA PHE A 82 -5.09 -20.01 -18.85
C PHE A 82 -5.50 -18.84 -17.94
N PHE A 83 -6.62 -18.17 -18.24
CA PHE A 83 -7.02 -16.92 -17.58
C PHE A 83 -8.22 -17.08 -16.63
N GLY A 84 -8.76 -18.32 -16.50
CA GLY A 84 -9.86 -18.61 -15.59
C GLY A 84 -11.09 -17.71 -15.83
N GLY A 85 -11.64 -17.15 -14.76
CA GLY A 85 -12.82 -16.28 -14.82
C GLY A 85 -12.64 -15.00 -15.64
N LEU A 86 -11.42 -14.54 -15.88
CA LEU A 86 -11.16 -13.37 -16.74
C LEU A 86 -11.56 -13.64 -18.19
N ALA A 87 -11.37 -14.86 -18.67
CA ALA A 87 -11.71 -15.25 -20.05
C ALA A 87 -13.15 -15.78 -20.20
N ALA A 88 -13.95 -15.81 -19.13
CA ALA A 88 -15.30 -16.37 -19.16
C ALA A 88 -16.28 -15.64 -20.12
N GLY A 89 -16.02 -14.33 -20.38
CA GLY A 89 -16.84 -13.53 -21.27
C GLY A 89 -16.32 -13.41 -22.70
N PHE A 90 -15.22 -14.08 -23.06
CA PHE A 90 -14.65 -13.95 -24.40
C PHE A 90 -15.40 -14.83 -25.41
N ASP A 91 -15.69 -14.26 -26.59
CA ASP A 91 -16.16 -15.02 -27.73
C ASP A 91 -14.98 -15.74 -28.37
N ARG A 92 -14.88 -17.04 -28.08
CA ARG A 92 -13.79 -17.91 -28.54
C ARG A 92 -14.00 -18.43 -29.97
N SER A 93 -15.12 -18.13 -30.59
CA SER A 93 -15.37 -18.45 -32.01
C SER A 93 -14.64 -17.46 -32.93
N VAL A 94 -14.33 -16.23 -32.39
CA VAL A 94 -13.63 -15.19 -33.14
C VAL A 94 -12.28 -14.93 -32.47
N VAL A 95 -11.25 -15.60 -32.98
CA VAL A 95 -9.86 -15.45 -32.50
C VAL A 95 -8.99 -14.88 -33.61
N MET A 96 -8.40 -13.71 -33.34
CA MET A 96 -7.46 -13.06 -34.27
C MET A 96 -6.04 -13.19 -33.74
N LEU A 97 -5.11 -13.64 -34.59
CA LEU A 97 -3.69 -13.64 -34.26
C LEU A 97 -3.11 -12.27 -34.64
N GLU A 98 -2.81 -11.45 -33.63
CA GLU A 98 -2.22 -10.13 -33.84
C GLU A 98 -0.71 -10.20 -34.02
N GLN A 99 -0.06 -11.09 -33.26
CA GLN A 99 1.39 -11.22 -33.26
C GLN A 99 1.83 -12.63 -32.97
N ALA A 100 2.88 -13.06 -33.67
CA ALA A 100 3.68 -14.23 -33.35
C ALA A 100 5.16 -13.91 -33.60
N LYS A 101 5.97 -13.89 -32.52
CA LYS A 101 7.41 -13.67 -32.58
C LYS A 101 8.13 -14.91 -32.12
N LEU A 102 9.22 -15.24 -32.81
CA LEU A 102 10.08 -16.37 -32.45
C LEU A 102 11.47 -15.83 -32.11
N PHE A 103 11.90 -16.10 -30.89
CA PHE A 103 13.23 -15.82 -30.42
C PHE A 103 13.99 -17.12 -30.10
N PRO A 104 15.31 -17.11 -29.95
CA PRO A 104 16.09 -18.31 -29.65
C PRO A 104 15.63 -19.05 -28.39
N ASN A 105 15.10 -18.36 -27.38
CA ASN A 105 14.72 -18.93 -26.09
C ASN A 105 13.23 -18.82 -25.76
N ASN A 106 12.43 -18.10 -26.56
CA ASN A 106 10.99 -17.95 -26.32
C ASN A 106 10.19 -17.72 -27.61
N VAL A 107 8.90 -17.94 -27.47
CA VAL A 107 7.86 -17.61 -28.45
C VAL A 107 6.84 -16.69 -27.79
N GLU A 108 6.55 -15.57 -28.44
CA GLU A 108 5.55 -14.60 -28.00
C GLU A 108 4.35 -14.62 -28.93
N LEU A 109 3.18 -14.74 -28.35
CA LEU A 109 1.91 -14.76 -29.07
C LEU A 109 0.96 -13.71 -28.51
N ALA A 110 0.32 -12.94 -29.39
CA ALA A 110 -0.77 -12.05 -29.01
C ALA A 110 -2.03 -12.44 -29.80
N LEU A 111 -3.09 -12.77 -29.08
CA LEU A 111 -4.38 -13.15 -29.61
C LEU A 111 -5.44 -12.16 -29.14
N THR A 112 -6.26 -11.68 -30.06
CA THR A 112 -7.35 -10.74 -29.76
C THR A 112 -8.69 -11.41 -29.93
N LEU A 113 -9.53 -11.26 -28.90
CA LEU A 113 -10.88 -11.84 -28.84
C LEU A 113 -11.90 -10.75 -28.43
N PRO A 114 -13.14 -10.80 -28.93
CA PRO A 114 -14.24 -9.97 -28.40
C PRO A 114 -14.59 -10.38 -26.97
N ASP A 115 -14.80 -9.38 -26.09
CA ASP A 115 -15.27 -9.60 -24.71
C ASP A 115 -16.74 -9.16 -24.61
N GLY A 116 -17.66 -10.11 -24.52
CA GLY A 116 -19.11 -9.85 -24.40
C GLY A 116 -19.51 -9.05 -23.15
N ARG A 117 -18.68 -9.10 -22.09
CA ARG A 117 -18.89 -8.28 -20.86
C ARG A 117 -18.54 -6.81 -21.08
N ARG A 118 -17.94 -6.48 -22.23
CA ARG A 118 -17.47 -5.14 -22.61
C ARG A 118 -18.08 -4.70 -23.92
N ASP A 119 -19.34 -5.02 -24.16
CA ASP A 119 -20.07 -4.67 -25.39
C ASP A 119 -19.35 -5.13 -26.67
N GLY A 120 -18.71 -6.30 -26.63
CA GLY A 120 -17.97 -6.86 -27.76
C GLY A 120 -16.64 -6.16 -28.08
N ARG A 121 -16.10 -5.32 -27.17
CA ARG A 121 -14.78 -4.72 -27.37
C ARG A 121 -13.70 -5.78 -27.37
N PHE A 122 -12.72 -5.59 -28.22
CA PHE A 122 -11.60 -6.49 -28.33
C PHE A 122 -10.67 -6.40 -27.12
N THR A 123 -10.23 -7.58 -26.65
CA THR A 123 -9.21 -7.73 -25.62
C THR A 123 -8.09 -8.61 -26.13
N THR A 124 -6.85 -8.15 -26.02
CA THR A 124 -5.67 -8.90 -26.44
C THR A 124 -5.13 -9.70 -25.26
N LEU A 125 -4.89 -11.00 -25.48
CA LEU A 125 -4.24 -11.93 -24.58
C LEU A 125 -2.84 -12.20 -25.10
N ALA A 126 -1.83 -11.97 -24.27
CA ALA A 126 -0.44 -12.27 -24.59
C ALA A 126 0.01 -13.54 -23.87
N TYR A 127 0.77 -14.36 -24.59
CA TYR A 127 1.37 -15.60 -24.10
C TYR A 127 2.87 -15.58 -24.41
N SER A 128 3.69 -15.79 -23.38
CA SER A 128 5.12 -15.99 -23.50
C SER A 128 5.47 -17.44 -23.15
N LEU A 129 6.02 -18.18 -24.09
CA LEU A 129 6.48 -19.55 -23.88
C LEU A 129 8.00 -19.56 -23.98
N SER A 130 8.67 -19.81 -22.88
CA SER A 130 10.13 -19.79 -22.83
C SER A 130 10.72 -21.11 -22.38
N ASN A 131 11.91 -21.40 -22.86
CA ASN A 131 12.68 -22.56 -22.41
C ASN A 131 13.08 -22.41 -20.95
N LEU A 132 12.83 -23.45 -20.15
CA LEU A 132 13.32 -23.51 -18.78
C LEU A 132 14.77 -24.07 -18.79
N PRO A 133 15.78 -23.28 -18.36
CA PRO A 133 17.17 -23.73 -18.38
C PRO A 133 17.39 -24.99 -17.51
N ARG A 134 18.12 -25.95 -18.01
CA ARG A 134 18.54 -27.14 -17.26
C ARG A 134 19.96 -26.96 -16.73
N GLY A 135 20.09 -26.72 -15.42
CA GLY A 135 21.40 -26.54 -14.79
C GLY A 135 21.95 -25.11 -14.97
N GLY A 136 23.24 -24.90 -14.76
CA GLY A 136 23.90 -23.59 -14.92
C GLY A 136 24.77 -23.17 -13.75
N GLY A 137 25.02 -24.07 -12.79
CA GLY A 137 25.92 -23.77 -11.65
C GLY A 137 25.31 -22.82 -10.61
N PHE A 138 24.00 -22.48 -10.72
CA PHE A 138 23.31 -21.71 -9.68
C PHE A 138 23.23 -22.52 -8.38
N ARG A 139 23.60 -21.90 -7.28
CA ARG A 139 23.44 -22.45 -5.93
C ARG A 139 22.30 -21.76 -5.23
N PRO A 140 21.14 -22.44 -5.05
CA PRO A 140 20.03 -21.87 -4.31
C PRO A 140 20.45 -21.47 -2.90
N ARG A 141 19.96 -20.32 -2.41
CA ARG A 141 20.15 -19.90 -1.03
C ARG A 141 18.87 -20.15 -0.26
N VAL A 142 18.97 -20.89 0.85
CA VAL A 142 17.83 -21.06 1.74
C VAL A 142 17.45 -19.69 2.31
N ALA A 143 16.17 -19.37 2.26
CA ALA A 143 15.67 -18.10 2.71
C ALA A 143 15.69 -18.01 4.24
N ASP A 144 15.82 -16.78 4.72
CA ASP A 144 15.71 -16.40 6.12
C ASP A 144 14.60 -15.36 6.24
N ASP A 145 13.66 -15.55 7.14
CA ASP A 145 12.48 -14.67 7.30
C ASP A 145 12.81 -13.30 7.91
N ARG A 146 14.06 -13.14 8.40
CA ARG A 146 14.61 -11.87 8.86
C ARG A 146 15.08 -10.96 7.74
N VAL A 147 15.17 -11.50 6.49
CA VAL A 147 15.64 -10.76 5.30
C VAL A 147 14.60 -10.80 4.19
N GLY A 148 14.23 -9.66 3.67
CA GLY A 148 13.13 -9.48 2.74
C GLY A 148 13.42 -9.89 1.31
N TYR A 149 13.34 -11.17 0.98
CA TYR A 149 13.42 -11.67 -0.39
C TYR A 149 12.10 -12.28 -0.86
N PHE A 150 11.78 -12.16 -2.15
CA PHE A 150 10.78 -13.02 -2.78
C PHE A 150 11.24 -14.48 -2.71
N LEU A 151 10.28 -15.38 -2.60
CA LEU A 151 10.55 -16.78 -2.30
C LEU A 151 10.06 -17.70 -3.40
N THR A 152 10.89 -18.72 -3.69
CA THR A 152 10.48 -19.96 -4.34
C THR A 152 10.37 -21.05 -3.28
N ALA A 153 9.14 -21.51 -3.01
CA ALA A 153 8.88 -22.51 -1.99
C ALA A 153 8.47 -23.83 -2.63
N VAL A 154 9.13 -24.91 -2.20
CA VAL A 154 8.84 -26.28 -2.62
C VAL A 154 8.62 -27.15 -1.38
N LYS A 155 7.68 -28.09 -1.44
CA LYS A 155 7.44 -29.05 -0.39
C LYS A 155 8.27 -30.31 -0.67
N ASP A 156 9.23 -30.61 0.21
CA ASP A 156 10.20 -31.72 0.02
C ASP A 156 9.78 -32.96 0.84
N PHE A 157 9.52 -34.04 0.13
CA PHE A 157 9.15 -35.34 0.72
C PHE A 157 10.33 -36.32 0.76
N SER A 158 11.57 -35.85 0.53
CA SER A 158 12.78 -36.68 0.49
C SER A 158 13.15 -37.26 1.84
N ASP A 159 12.79 -36.61 2.94
CA ASP A 159 12.97 -37.08 4.31
C ASP A 159 11.64 -37.53 4.88
N GLU A 160 11.48 -38.84 5.09
CA GLU A 160 10.28 -39.48 5.62
C GLU A 160 10.11 -39.23 7.11
N THR A 161 11.20 -38.91 7.81
CA THR A 161 11.25 -38.73 9.27
C THR A 161 11.13 -37.26 9.69
N ALA A 162 11.21 -36.30 8.73
CA ALA A 162 11.08 -34.89 9.01
C ALA A 162 9.72 -34.54 9.60
N GLY A 163 9.72 -34.11 10.84
CA GLY A 163 8.59 -33.41 11.44
C GLY A 163 8.46 -31.99 10.86
N GLY A 164 7.30 -31.35 11.06
CA GLY A 164 7.11 -29.97 10.61
C GLY A 164 6.54 -29.80 9.22
N ASP A 165 6.64 -28.60 8.66
CA ASP A 165 5.92 -28.19 7.47
C ASP A 165 6.50 -28.68 6.13
N ARG A 166 7.68 -29.29 6.12
CA ARG A 166 8.41 -29.83 4.96
C ARG A 166 8.71 -28.82 3.85
N PHE A 167 8.46 -27.54 4.04
CA PHE A 167 8.78 -26.54 3.03
C PHE A 167 10.26 -26.17 3.03
N ILE A 168 10.87 -26.19 1.84
CA ILE A 168 12.15 -25.55 1.59
C ILE A 168 11.85 -24.26 0.84
N ARG A 169 12.34 -23.14 1.36
CA ARG A 169 12.15 -21.81 0.81
C ARG A 169 13.47 -21.30 0.32
N PHE A 170 13.55 -20.90 -0.95
CA PHE A 170 14.75 -20.32 -1.57
C PHE A 170 14.52 -18.85 -1.84
N ALA A 171 15.50 -18.00 -1.50
CA ALA A 171 15.49 -16.60 -1.90
C ALA A 171 15.66 -16.48 -3.42
N ASN A 172 14.78 -15.68 -4.04
CA ASN A 172 14.87 -15.42 -5.48
C ASN A 172 16.02 -14.46 -5.75
N ARG A 173 17.00 -14.87 -6.61
CA ARG A 173 18.17 -14.05 -6.91
C ARG A 173 18.83 -14.44 -8.23
N TRP A 174 19.62 -13.53 -8.78
CA TRP A 174 20.42 -13.79 -9.97
C TRP A 174 21.59 -14.72 -9.71
N ASN A 175 22.05 -15.40 -10.76
CA ASN A 175 23.28 -16.20 -10.73
C ASN A 175 24.48 -15.28 -10.99
N LEU A 176 25.02 -14.67 -9.96
CA LEU A 176 26.20 -13.82 -10.03
C LEU A 176 27.44 -14.56 -9.47
N ALA A 177 28.45 -14.71 -10.30
CA ALA A 177 29.72 -15.31 -9.93
C ALA A 177 30.88 -14.41 -10.36
N LYS A 178 31.97 -14.38 -9.58
CA LYS A 178 33.20 -13.66 -9.91
C LYS A 178 33.83 -14.24 -11.19
N ALA A 179 34.36 -13.40 -12.05
CA ALA A 179 35.16 -13.83 -13.19
C ALA A 179 36.46 -14.56 -12.73
N ASP A 180 37.12 -14.04 -11.70
CA ASP A 180 38.19 -14.73 -10.97
C ASP A 180 37.81 -14.90 -9.49
N GLY A 181 37.49 -16.12 -9.10
CA GLY A 181 37.07 -16.46 -7.73
C GLY A 181 38.20 -16.37 -6.69
N ARG A 182 39.47 -16.27 -7.11
CA ARG A 182 40.63 -16.13 -6.23
C ARG A 182 40.81 -14.72 -5.68
N LEU A 183 40.26 -13.71 -6.39
CA LEU A 183 40.36 -12.31 -6.01
C LEU A 183 39.32 -11.96 -4.95
N ALA A 184 39.71 -11.15 -3.98
CA ALA A 184 38.74 -10.57 -3.01
C ALA A 184 37.66 -9.76 -3.70
N SER A 185 38.01 -9.00 -4.74
CA SER A 185 37.11 -8.25 -5.60
C SER A 185 37.42 -8.55 -7.06
N SER A 186 36.37 -8.84 -7.86
CA SER A 186 36.47 -9.21 -9.27
C SER A 186 35.22 -8.77 -10.03
N PRO A 187 35.31 -8.40 -11.30
CA PRO A 187 34.13 -8.30 -12.15
C PRO A 187 33.33 -9.60 -12.12
N VAL A 188 32.03 -9.51 -12.34
CA VAL A 188 31.19 -10.70 -12.48
C VAL A 188 31.39 -11.35 -13.85
N LYS A 189 31.21 -12.68 -13.95
CA LYS A 189 31.28 -13.40 -15.23
C LYS A 189 30.25 -12.94 -16.23
N GLN A 190 29.02 -12.72 -15.75
CA GLN A 190 27.86 -12.28 -16.53
C GLN A 190 27.14 -11.20 -15.73
N PRO A 191 27.24 -9.94 -16.14
CA PRO A 191 26.51 -8.86 -15.47
C PRO A 191 25.01 -8.91 -15.82
N ILE A 192 24.20 -8.37 -14.93
CA ILE A 192 22.79 -8.05 -15.21
C ILE A 192 22.79 -6.81 -16.09
N VAL A 193 22.36 -6.95 -17.34
CA VAL A 193 22.35 -5.85 -18.31
C VAL A 193 20.95 -5.36 -18.49
N PHE A 194 20.69 -4.08 -18.22
CA PHE A 194 19.44 -3.43 -18.55
C PHE A 194 19.60 -2.53 -19.76
N TYR A 195 18.71 -2.69 -20.73
CA TYR A 195 18.58 -1.81 -21.89
C TYR A 195 17.52 -0.75 -21.62
N VAL A 196 17.93 0.51 -21.59
CA VAL A 196 17.00 1.64 -21.50
C VAL A 196 16.37 1.84 -22.87
N GLU A 197 15.07 1.58 -22.98
CA GLU A 197 14.34 1.62 -24.24
C GLU A 197 14.41 3.01 -24.90
N LYS A 198 14.44 3.07 -26.22
CA LYS A 198 14.50 4.32 -27.00
C LYS A 198 13.31 5.26 -26.79
N THR A 199 12.19 4.73 -26.26
CA THR A 199 10.97 5.47 -25.93
C THR A 199 11.10 6.31 -24.65
N VAL A 200 12.08 6.01 -23.78
CA VAL A 200 12.35 6.79 -22.58
C VAL A 200 12.74 8.22 -22.97
N PRO A 201 12.02 9.26 -22.47
CA PRO A 201 12.34 10.65 -22.78
C PRO A 201 13.78 11.02 -22.41
N TYR A 202 14.45 11.75 -23.28
CA TYR A 202 15.87 12.12 -23.13
C TYR A 202 16.20 12.71 -21.75
N ARG A 203 15.30 13.56 -21.22
CA ARG A 203 15.49 14.26 -19.93
C ARG A 203 15.57 13.31 -18.73
N PHE A 204 14.99 12.10 -18.80
CA PHE A 204 14.97 11.14 -17.69
C PHE A 204 16.00 10.02 -17.83
N ARG A 205 16.67 9.88 -18.98
CA ARG A 205 17.61 8.77 -19.21
C ARG A 205 18.75 8.74 -18.21
N GLN A 206 19.22 9.93 -17.77
CA GLN A 206 20.28 10.02 -16.77
C GLN A 206 19.80 9.50 -15.42
N ALA A 207 18.65 9.95 -14.92
CA ALA A 207 18.06 9.50 -13.65
C ALA A 207 17.77 7.99 -13.67
N VAL A 208 17.25 7.45 -14.78
CA VAL A 208 17.05 6.00 -14.98
C VAL A 208 18.37 5.24 -14.90
N ARG A 209 19.40 5.73 -15.62
CA ARG A 209 20.73 5.12 -15.60
C ARG A 209 21.34 5.10 -14.19
N GLU A 210 21.25 6.22 -13.48
CA GLU A 210 21.78 6.36 -12.12
C GLU A 210 21.04 5.45 -11.14
N GLY A 211 19.70 5.36 -11.23
CA GLY A 211 18.88 4.49 -10.38
C GLY A 211 19.25 3.02 -10.55
N ILE A 212 19.46 2.55 -11.80
CA ILE A 212 19.89 1.16 -12.04
C ILE A 212 21.32 0.92 -11.52
N LEU A 213 22.24 1.84 -11.78
CA LEU A 213 23.67 1.66 -11.43
C LEU A 213 23.94 1.86 -9.94
N ALA A 214 23.04 2.47 -9.18
CA ALA A 214 23.20 2.65 -7.73
C ALA A 214 23.46 1.33 -7.00
N TRP A 215 22.86 0.23 -7.44
CA TRP A 215 23.03 -1.09 -6.85
C TRP A 215 24.45 -1.67 -6.97
N ASN A 216 25.27 -1.16 -7.90
CA ASN A 216 26.68 -1.58 -8.01
C ASN A 216 27.48 -1.28 -6.74
N GLU A 217 27.09 -0.28 -5.95
CA GLU A 217 27.74 0.04 -4.68
C GLU A 217 27.58 -1.14 -3.70
N ALA A 218 26.34 -1.65 -3.54
CA ALA A 218 26.06 -2.79 -2.68
C ALA A 218 26.75 -4.08 -3.18
N PHE A 219 26.79 -4.31 -4.49
CA PHE A 219 27.50 -5.45 -5.08
C PHE A 219 29.01 -5.34 -4.92
N ALA A 220 29.60 -4.16 -5.10
CA ALA A 220 31.03 -3.93 -4.92
C ALA A 220 31.48 -4.22 -3.48
N ALA A 221 30.65 -3.87 -2.48
CA ALA A 221 30.86 -4.22 -1.08
C ALA A 221 30.90 -5.75 -0.84
N CYS A 222 30.30 -6.54 -1.73
CA CYS A 222 30.36 -8.01 -1.73
C CYS A 222 31.53 -8.57 -2.54
N GLY A 223 32.39 -7.71 -3.11
CA GLY A 223 33.46 -8.07 -4.00
C GLY A 223 33.03 -8.48 -5.42
N LEU A 224 31.81 -8.06 -5.83
CA LEU A 224 31.23 -8.29 -7.16
C LEU A 224 31.24 -6.94 -7.92
N GLN A 225 32.26 -6.73 -8.76
CA GLN A 225 32.40 -5.50 -9.53
C GLN A 225 31.59 -5.55 -10.82
N ASN A 226 31.01 -4.40 -11.21
CA ASN A 226 30.23 -4.25 -12.44
C ASN A 226 29.09 -5.29 -12.56
N ALA A 227 28.41 -5.57 -11.45
CA ALA A 227 27.28 -6.51 -11.42
C ALA A 227 26.10 -6.05 -12.27
N MET A 228 25.87 -4.73 -12.30
CA MET A 228 24.83 -4.07 -13.10
C MET A 228 25.45 -3.26 -14.22
N VAL A 229 24.90 -3.40 -15.43
CA VAL A 229 25.34 -2.64 -16.64
C VAL A 229 24.11 -2.03 -17.30
N VAL A 230 24.22 -0.77 -17.70
CA VAL A 230 23.15 -0.07 -18.44
C VAL A 230 23.60 0.24 -19.85
N ARG A 231 22.75 -0.09 -20.81
CA ARG A 231 22.92 0.22 -22.23
C ARG A 231 21.74 1.03 -22.75
N GLN A 232 22.00 2.08 -23.48
CA GLN A 232 20.95 2.91 -24.05
C GLN A 232 20.60 2.39 -25.45
N GLN A 233 19.35 1.97 -25.65
CA GLN A 233 18.83 1.68 -26.98
C GLN A 233 18.62 3.00 -27.73
N THR A 234 19.12 3.07 -28.94
CA THR A 234 18.98 4.23 -29.84
C THR A 234 18.44 3.76 -31.19
N LYS A 235 18.32 4.66 -32.15
CA LYS A 235 17.96 4.30 -33.52
C LYS A 235 19.08 3.54 -34.25
N THR A 236 20.33 3.62 -33.79
CA THR A 236 21.51 3.03 -34.42
C THR A 236 22.16 1.94 -33.55
N GLU A 237 22.03 2.04 -32.24
CA GLU A 237 22.62 1.08 -31.31
C GLU A 237 21.53 0.25 -30.61
N PHE A 238 21.69 -1.07 -30.62
CA PHE A 238 20.73 -2.01 -30.03
C PHE A 238 19.29 -1.89 -30.55
N ASN A 239 19.10 -1.26 -31.74
CA ASN A 239 17.78 -0.98 -32.31
C ASN A 239 16.99 -2.23 -32.62
N ASP A 240 17.67 -3.32 -32.96
CA ASP A 240 17.09 -4.60 -33.36
C ASP A 240 16.75 -5.51 -32.15
N LEU A 241 17.09 -5.09 -30.94
CA LEU A 241 16.73 -5.82 -29.74
C LEU A 241 15.24 -5.57 -29.43
N ASP A 242 14.53 -6.67 -29.24
CA ASP A 242 13.11 -6.66 -28.90
C ASP A 242 12.92 -6.88 -27.39
N PRO A 243 12.16 -6.03 -26.70
CA PRO A 243 11.88 -6.21 -25.28
C PRO A 243 11.15 -7.52 -24.91
N GLU A 244 10.55 -8.18 -25.89
CA GLU A 244 9.89 -9.48 -25.66
C GLU A 244 10.86 -10.68 -25.79
N ASP A 245 12.13 -10.45 -26.13
CA ASP A 245 13.18 -11.49 -26.14
C ASP A 245 13.74 -11.66 -24.73
N VAL A 246 13.44 -12.77 -24.11
CA VAL A 246 13.81 -13.11 -22.70
C VAL A 246 15.33 -13.17 -22.42
N ARG A 247 16.17 -12.96 -23.43
CA ARG A 247 17.63 -12.86 -23.26
C ARG A 247 18.08 -11.48 -22.80
N TYR A 248 17.19 -10.46 -22.86
CA TYR A 248 17.47 -9.08 -22.58
C TYR A 248 16.53 -8.51 -21.55
N ASN A 249 17.02 -7.78 -20.56
CA ASN A 249 16.19 -7.06 -19.59
C ASN A 249 16.04 -5.62 -20.06
N PHE A 250 14.82 -5.11 -20.10
CA PHE A 250 14.53 -3.75 -20.54
C PHE A 250 13.96 -2.89 -19.41
N PHE A 251 14.35 -1.63 -19.43
CA PHE A 251 13.61 -0.56 -18.79
C PHE A 251 12.69 0.07 -19.84
N ARG A 252 11.39 -0.12 -19.70
CA ARG A 252 10.36 0.25 -20.67
C ARG A 252 9.56 1.45 -20.20
N TRP A 253 9.21 2.32 -21.15
CA TRP A 253 8.38 3.50 -20.91
C TRP A 253 7.05 3.33 -21.62
N ILE A 254 5.95 3.28 -20.86
CA ILE A 254 4.61 3.05 -21.39
C ILE A 254 3.67 4.21 -21.06
N VAL A 255 2.48 4.22 -21.65
CA VAL A 255 1.40 5.18 -21.39
C VAL A 255 0.12 4.41 -21.18
N SER A 256 -0.34 4.29 -19.91
CA SER A 256 -1.57 3.55 -19.58
C SER A 256 -2.63 4.39 -18.85
N GLU A 257 -2.32 5.62 -18.45
CA GLU A 257 -3.15 6.51 -17.62
C GLU A 257 -3.42 5.96 -16.20
N ARG A 258 -2.63 5.00 -15.71
CA ARG A 258 -2.79 4.40 -14.40
C ARG A 258 -1.74 4.80 -13.37
N GLY A 259 -0.59 5.29 -13.83
CA GLY A 259 0.49 5.74 -12.97
C GLY A 259 1.06 4.62 -12.10
N PHE A 260 1.69 3.63 -12.73
CA PHE A 260 2.38 2.56 -12.01
C PHE A 260 3.81 2.37 -12.52
N ALA A 261 4.66 1.82 -11.66
CA ALA A 261 5.91 1.20 -12.03
C ALA A 261 5.91 -0.24 -11.54
N MET A 262 6.64 -1.12 -12.19
CA MET A 262 6.68 -2.52 -11.85
C MET A 262 7.96 -3.16 -12.37
N GLY A 263 8.65 -3.90 -11.49
CA GLY A 263 9.84 -4.69 -11.82
C GLY A 263 9.57 -6.21 -11.74
N PRO A 264 8.78 -6.80 -12.68
CA PRO A 264 8.53 -8.22 -12.68
C PRO A 264 9.80 -9.00 -13.03
N SER A 265 9.94 -10.17 -12.42
CA SER A 265 11.02 -11.11 -12.74
C SER A 265 10.46 -12.50 -12.96
N ARG A 266 11.05 -13.25 -13.90
CA ARG A 266 10.75 -14.65 -14.11
C ARG A 266 11.77 -15.50 -13.38
N VAL A 267 11.26 -16.48 -12.63
CA VAL A 267 12.08 -17.25 -11.68
C VAL A 267 12.01 -18.74 -11.98
N HIS A 268 13.14 -19.41 -11.86
CA HIS A 268 13.21 -20.87 -11.98
C HIS A 268 12.47 -21.55 -10.82
N PRO A 269 11.42 -22.37 -11.06
CA PRO A 269 10.45 -22.80 -10.05
C PRO A 269 10.97 -23.76 -8.98
N TRP A 270 12.17 -24.32 -9.16
CA TRP A 270 12.79 -25.24 -8.19
C TRP A 270 13.97 -24.65 -7.45
N THR A 271 14.54 -23.53 -7.93
CA THR A 271 15.82 -23.03 -7.41
C THR A 271 15.76 -21.59 -6.92
N GLY A 272 14.78 -20.81 -7.34
CA GLY A 272 14.73 -19.38 -7.07
C GLY A 272 15.71 -18.55 -7.91
N GLN A 273 16.34 -19.14 -8.96
CA GLN A 273 17.18 -18.35 -9.87
C GLN A 273 16.31 -17.40 -10.70
N ILE A 274 16.58 -16.10 -10.65
CA ILE A 274 15.99 -15.12 -11.56
C ILE A 274 16.60 -15.32 -12.93
N LEU A 275 15.76 -15.47 -13.96
CA LEU A 275 16.16 -15.80 -15.33
C LEU A 275 16.21 -14.57 -16.21
N ASP A 276 15.24 -13.68 -16.05
CA ASP A 276 15.13 -12.37 -16.68
C ASP A 276 14.21 -11.46 -15.84
N ALA A 277 14.30 -10.15 -16.10
CA ALA A 277 13.46 -9.18 -15.45
C ALA A 277 13.35 -7.93 -16.31
N ASP A 278 12.15 -7.39 -16.42
CA ASP A 278 11.87 -6.11 -17.05
C ASP A 278 11.39 -5.09 -16.01
N ILE A 279 11.58 -3.81 -16.31
CA ILE A 279 10.98 -2.73 -15.56
C ILE A 279 10.03 -1.98 -16.49
N VAL A 280 8.78 -1.89 -16.09
CA VAL A 280 7.76 -1.12 -16.81
C VAL A 280 7.46 0.13 -16.00
N PHE A 281 7.69 1.30 -16.60
CA PHE A 281 7.45 2.60 -15.99
C PHE A 281 6.37 3.33 -16.77
N ASP A 282 5.29 3.71 -16.14
CA ASP A 282 4.19 4.41 -16.78
C ASP A 282 4.43 5.93 -16.81
N GLU A 283 4.43 6.51 -17.99
CA GLU A 283 4.57 7.97 -18.19
C GLU A 283 3.50 8.75 -17.40
N SER A 284 2.33 8.17 -17.18
CA SER A 284 1.28 8.85 -16.42
C SER A 284 1.68 9.14 -14.98
N MET A 285 2.66 8.41 -14.41
CA MET A 285 3.29 8.84 -13.15
C MET A 285 3.93 10.21 -13.32
N VAL A 286 4.77 10.40 -14.34
CA VAL A 286 5.43 11.69 -14.60
C VAL A 286 4.44 12.73 -15.14
N ARG A 287 3.47 12.31 -15.96
CA ARG A 287 2.40 13.20 -16.44
C ARG A 287 1.44 13.60 -15.32
N ALA A 288 1.14 12.72 -14.39
CA ALA A 288 0.42 13.09 -13.19
C ALA A 288 1.17 14.23 -12.49
N TYR A 289 2.50 14.16 -12.42
CA TYR A 289 3.33 15.20 -11.84
C TYR A 289 3.24 16.52 -12.62
N LEU A 290 3.32 16.46 -13.94
CA LEU A 290 3.23 17.65 -14.80
C LEU A 290 1.77 18.13 -14.92
N ARG A 291 0.78 17.22 -14.95
CA ARG A 291 -0.66 17.54 -14.98
C ARG A 291 -1.19 17.94 -13.62
N GLU A 292 -0.69 17.40 -12.53
CA GLU A 292 -1.04 17.88 -11.20
C GLU A 292 -0.46 19.25 -10.94
N TYR A 293 0.58 19.61 -11.64
CA TYR A 293 1.05 20.98 -11.75
C TYR A 293 0.15 21.82 -12.68
N GLU A 294 -0.28 21.30 -13.84
CA GLU A 294 -1.08 22.03 -14.84
C GLU A 294 -2.60 21.84 -14.66
N LEU A 295 -3.04 20.72 -14.15
CA LEU A 295 -4.43 20.27 -14.15
C LEU A 295 -4.84 19.52 -12.88
N SER A 296 -4.05 19.59 -11.77
CA SER A 296 -4.25 18.75 -10.59
C SER A 296 -5.65 18.21 -10.42
N ILE A 297 -5.78 16.91 -10.55
CA ILE A 297 -6.83 16.09 -9.96
C ILE A 297 -8.14 16.02 -10.73
N LYS A 298 -8.13 15.28 -11.80
CA LYS A 298 -9.36 14.66 -12.32
C LYS A 298 -9.72 13.34 -11.61
N GLN A 299 -8.92 12.89 -10.64
CA GLN A 299 -9.19 11.68 -9.90
C GLN A 299 -8.86 11.84 -8.42
N ALA A 300 -9.83 12.31 -7.62
CA ALA A 300 -9.84 12.01 -6.20
C ALA A 300 -9.87 10.48 -6.02
N PRO A 301 -9.22 9.91 -4.99
CA PRO A 301 -9.06 8.45 -4.86
C PRO A 301 -10.42 7.76 -4.76
N ARG A 302 -10.90 7.24 -5.88
CA ARG A 302 -12.07 6.36 -5.96
C ARG A 302 -11.70 4.89 -5.73
N THR A 303 -10.42 4.60 -5.51
CA THR A 303 -9.87 3.24 -5.53
C THR A 303 -9.88 2.53 -4.18
N PHE A 304 -10.21 3.20 -3.08
CA PHE A 304 -10.28 2.55 -1.76
C PHE A 304 -11.62 1.87 -1.45
N PHE A 305 -12.66 2.12 -2.22
CA PHE A 305 -13.98 1.53 -1.98
C PHE A 305 -14.56 0.97 -3.28
N SER A 306 -15.23 -0.19 -3.19
CA SER A 306 -16.00 -0.68 -4.33
C SER A 306 -17.11 0.31 -4.71
N PRO A 307 -17.58 0.32 -5.97
CA PRO A 307 -18.70 1.18 -6.39
C PRO A 307 -19.95 1.03 -5.51
N GLU A 308 -20.19 -0.18 -4.98
CA GLU A 308 -21.29 -0.48 -4.07
C GLU A 308 -21.12 0.22 -2.71
N VAL A 309 -19.92 0.18 -2.13
CA VAL A 309 -19.62 0.86 -0.86
C VAL A 309 -19.71 2.37 -1.01
N GLN A 310 -19.25 2.92 -2.15
CA GLN A 310 -19.40 4.35 -2.46
C GLN A 310 -20.87 4.74 -2.66
N ARG A 311 -21.70 3.86 -3.22
CA ARG A 311 -23.14 4.08 -3.38
C ARG A 311 -23.83 4.05 -2.02
N LEU A 312 -23.61 3.02 -1.22
CA LEU A 312 -24.21 2.88 0.11
C LEU A 312 -23.81 4.02 1.06
N TRP A 313 -22.58 4.50 0.98
CA TRP A 313 -22.15 5.67 1.76
C TRP A 313 -22.85 6.95 1.31
N ARG A 314 -23.11 7.12 0.01
CA ARG A 314 -23.87 8.27 -0.51
C ARG A 314 -25.36 8.22 -0.17
N GLU A 315 -25.95 7.03 -0.21
CA GLU A 315 -27.38 6.81 0.02
C GLU A 315 -27.74 6.77 1.51
N HIS A 316 -26.78 6.31 2.36
CA HIS A 316 -27.01 6.12 3.80
C HIS A 316 -25.82 6.60 4.66
N PRO A 317 -25.45 7.89 4.60
CA PRO A 317 -24.26 8.41 5.29
C PRO A 317 -24.33 8.26 6.83
N THR A 318 -25.50 8.18 7.40
CA THR A 318 -25.74 8.06 8.84
C THR A 318 -25.87 6.61 9.34
N HIS A 319 -26.11 5.65 8.43
CA HIS A 319 -26.35 4.24 8.78
C HIS A 319 -25.18 3.32 8.40
N PHE A 320 -24.26 3.79 7.57
CA PHE A 320 -23.12 3.00 7.12
C PHE A 320 -21.97 3.14 8.12
N SER A 321 -22.03 2.31 9.17
CA SER A 321 -20.85 2.07 10.01
C SER A 321 -19.80 1.34 9.17
N LEU A 322 -18.69 2.02 8.83
CA LEU A 322 -17.56 1.42 8.13
C LEU A 322 -17.04 0.14 8.82
N GLY A 323 -17.24 0.00 10.12
CA GLY A 323 -16.93 -1.20 10.89
C GLY A 323 -17.61 -2.46 10.34
N HIS A 324 -18.86 -2.37 9.89
CA HIS A 324 -19.59 -3.51 9.31
C HIS A 324 -19.09 -3.90 7.90
N ALA A 325 -18.69 -2.93 7.10
CA ALA A 325 -18.14 -3.21 5.77
C ALA A 325 -16.74 -3.83 5.83
N LEU A 326 -15.90 -3.38 6.78
CA LEU A 326 -14.57 -3.92 6.98
C LEU A 326 -14.60 -5.30 7.64
N THR A 327 -15.54 -5.57 8.58
CA THR A 327 -15.69 -6.89 9.20
C THR A 327 -16.26 -7.91 8.22
N LYS A 328 -17.22 -7.56 7.35
CA LYS A 328 -17.69 -8.47 6.29
C LYS A 328 -16.62 -8.73 5.22
N SER A 329 -15.78 -7.76 4.88
CA SER A 329 -14.65 -7.98 3.96
C SER A 329 -13.55 -8.83 4.61
N ALA A 330 -13.27 -8.64 5.90
CA ALA A 330 -12.29 -9.45 6.64
C ALA A 330 -12.75 -10.90 6.84
N THR A 331 -14.06 -11.13 7.04
CA THR A 331 -14.61 -12.48 7.18
C THR A 331 -14.83 -13.20 5.86
N ALA A 332 -15.04 -12.48 4.76
CA ALA A 332 -15.16 -13.08 3.43
C ALA A 332 -13.82 -13.59 2.87
N ASN A 333 -12.68 -13.09 3.36
CA ASN A 333 -11.35 -13.51 2.94
C ASN A 333 -10.74 -14.64 3.80
N GLN A 334 -11.45 -15.17 4.79
CA GLN A 334 -10.93 -16.24 5.66
C GLN A 334 -10.96 -17.64 5.03
N TRP A 335 -11.49 -17.77 3.79
CA TRP A 335 -11.57 -19.04 3.07
C TRP A 335 -10.99 -18.98 1.65
N ASP A 336 -10.10 -18.02 1.37
CA ASP A 336 -9.18 -18.25 0.25
C ASP A 336 -8.36 -19.49 0.62
N SER A 337 -8.56 -20.55 -0.15
CA SER A 337 -7.85 -21.84 -0.01
C SER A 337 -6.39 -21.57 0.35
N PRO A 338 -5.82 -22.24 1.37
CA PRO A 338 -4.39 -22.14 1.67
C PRO A 338 -3.49 -22.47 0.47
N TRP A 339 -4.09 -22.87 -0.63
CA TRP A 339 -3.48 -23.28 -1.89
C TRP A 339 -3.60 -22.24 -3.02
N SER A 340 -4.26 -21.12 -2.83
CA SER A 340 -4.14 -20.03 -3.78
C SER A 340 -2.72 -19.49 -3.67
N ALA A 341 -1.94 -19.64 -4.76
CA ALA A 341 -0.66 -18.97 -4.88
C ALA A 341 -0.84 -17.49 -4.51
N PRO A 342 0.12 -16.85 -3.80
CA PRO A 342 0.05 -15.42 -3.56
C PRO A 342 -0.27 -14.76 -4.91
N LYS A 343 -1.36 -14.00 -4.97
CA LYS A 343 -1.65 -13.18 -6.16
C LYS A 343 -0.39 -12.41 -6.42
N ALA A 344 0.13 -12.47 -7.64
CA ALA A 344 1.29 -11.70 -8.05
C ALA A 344 1.08 -10.29 -7.53
N THR A 345 1.85 -9.93 -6.53
CA THR A 345 1.66 -8.72 -5.78
C THR A 345 2.05 -7.56 -6.69
N HIS A 346 1.08 -6.80 -7.13
CA HIS A 346 1.34 -5.49 -7.69
C HIS A 346 2.15 -4.69 -6.70
N CYS A 347 3.26 -4.14 -7.15
CA CYS A 347 3.84 -3.01 -6.46
C CYS A 347 2.83 -1.86 -6.51
N GLY A 348 2.20 -1.54 -5.39
CA GLY A 348 1.25 -0.43 -5.26
C GLY A 348 1.93 0.93 -5.14
N LEU A 349 3.27 0.99 -5.32
CA LEU A 349 4.07 2.21 -5.26
C LEU A 349 3.48 3.28 -6.18
N GLY A 350 3.18 2.93 -7.43
CA GLY A 350 2.71 3.90 -8.41
C GLY A 350 1.38 4.59 -8.06
N GLU A 351 0.43 3.88 -7.45
CA GLU A 351 -0.86 4.47 -7.06
C GLU A 351 -0.70 5.45 -5.89
N GLY A 352 0.11 5.10 -4.90
CA GLY A 352 0.36 5.96 -3.74
C GLY A 352 1.34 7.09 -4.05
N VAL A 353 2.39 6.84 -4.85
CA VAL A 353 3.35 7.86 -5.30
C VAL A 353 2.64 9.01 -6.00
N ASN A 354 1.66 8.76 -6.85
CA ASN A 354 0.90 9.83 -7.52
C ASN A 354 0.27 10.80 -6.52
N HIS A 355 -0.35 10.29 -5.45
CA HIS A 355 -0.94 11.14 -4.41
C HIS A 355 0.14 11.90 -3.63
N GLN A 356 1.20 11.23 -3.20
CA GLN A 356 2.29 11.82 -2.41
C GLN A 356 3.05 12.89 -3.21
N LEU A 357 3.23 12.66 -4.48
CA LEU A 357 3.87 13.62 -5.37
C LEU A 357 2.99 14.83 -5.64
N GLY A 358 1.70 14.61 -5.89
CA GLY A 358 0.74 15.71 -5.97
C GLY A 358 0.75 16.55 -4.70
N MET A 359 0.77 15.92 -3.54
CA MET A 359 0.89 16.62 -2.24
C MET A 359 2.22 17.36 -2.11
N GLY A 360 3.33 16.72 -2.48
CA GLY A 360 4.66 17.34 -2.48
C GLY A 360 4.73 18.57 -3.38
N ILE A 361 4.27 18.45 -4.62
CA ILE A 361 4.18 19.54 -5.61
C ILE A 361 3.31 20.67 -5.09
N LEU A 362 2.13 20.36 -4.56
CA LEU A 362 1.22 21.34 -3.99
C LEU A 362 1.88 22.06 -2.81
N ALA A 363 2.46 21.31 -1.88
CA ALA A 363 3.10 21.89 -0.69
C ALA A 363 4.28 22.79 -1.05
N LEU A 364 5.16 22.36 -1.96
CA LEU A 364 6.28 23.16 -2.45
C LEU A 364 5.79 24.42 -3.18
N GLY A 365 4.78 24.28 -4.05
CA GLY A 365 4.20 25.41 -4.76
C GLY A 365 3.53 26.42 -3.83
N LEU A 366 2.80 25.95 -2.79
CA LEU A 366 2.19 26.81 -1.78
C LEU A 366 3.22 27.45 -0.85
N GLN A 367 4.40 26.84 -0.69
CA GLN A 367 5.52 27.41 0.09
C GLN A 367 6.32 28.44 -0.70
N GLN A 368 6.57 28.15 -1.96
CA GLN A 368 7.36 29.01 -2.86
C GLN A 368 6.39 29.76 -3.77
N ASP A 369 6.43 30.98 -4.08
CA ASP A 369 5.50 31.71 -4.96
C ASP A 369 5.40 31.18 -6.42
N ALA A 370 5.90 29.98 -6.67
CA ALA A 370 6.09 29.37 -7.99
C ALA A 370 4.81 28.98 -8.73
N LEU A 371 3.68 28.76 -8.04
CA LEU A 371 2.41 28.35 -8.70
C LEU A 371 1.72 29.49 -9.47
N ARG A 372 2.09 30.72 -9.22
CA ARG A 372 1.40 31.91 -9.80
C ARG A 372 1.82 32.31 -11.21
N THR A 373 2.92 31.81 -11.71
CA THR A 373 3.52 32.37 -12.94
C THR A 373 3.60 31.36 -14.07
N GLY A 374 2.65 30.57 -14.36
CA GLY A 374 2.55 29.69 -15.56
C GLY A 374 3.81 29.43 -16.42
N SER A 375 4.90 30.10 -16.11
CA SER A 375 6.19 30.11 -16.82
C SER A 375 7.35 29.48 -16.03
N GLN A 376 7.22 29.23 -14.73
CA GLN A 376 8.30 28.54 -14.01
C GLN A 376 8.11 27.03 -14.09
N LYS A 377 8.99 26.41 -14.86
CA LYS A 377 9.17 24.95 -14.87
C LYS A 377 9.51 24.50 -13.45
N PHE A 378 8.88 23.42 -13.01
CA PHE A 378 9.24 22.70 -11.79
C PHE A 378 10.75 22.44 -11.78
N PRO A 379 11.44 22.51 -10.64
CA PRO A 379 12.86 22.19 -10.62
C PRO A 379 13.07 20.80 -11.23
N GLN A 380 13.89 20.73 -12.28
CA GLN A 380 14.21 19.45 -12.93
C GLN A 380 14.81 18.47 -11.92
N GLU A 381 15.60 18.99 -10.96
CA GLU A 381 16.16 18.23 -9.84
C GLU A 381 15.08 17.42 -9.10
N PHE A 382 13.92 18.00 -8.81
CA PHE A 382 12.83 17.30 -8.14
C PHE A 382 12.30 16.10 -8.94
N LEU A 383 12.13 16.28 -10.25
CA LEU A 383 11.66 15.19 -11.12
C LEU A 383 12.73 14.10 -11.29
N ASP A 384 13.98 14.49 -11.35
CA ASP A 384 15.10 13.55 -11.49
C ASP A 384 15.30 12.73 -10.21
N GLU A 385 15.17 13.36 -9.01
CA GLU A 385 15.21 12.68 -7.72
C GLU A 385 14.13 11.61 -7.64
N ILE A 386 12.89 11.93 -8.04
CA ILE A 386 11.76 11.01 -7.98
C ILE A 386 11.94 9.84 -8.96
N VAL A 387 12.30 10.12 -10.22
CA VAL A 387 12.51 9.06 -11.20
C VAL A 387 13.62 8.12 -10.76
N LYS A 388 14.72 8.67 -10.22
CA LYS A 388 15.83 7.87 -9.68
C LYS A 388 15.40 6.99 -8.52
N ASP A 389 14.63 7.51 -7.58
CA ASP A 389 14.11 6.77 -6.42
C ASP A 389 13.23 5.59 -6.86
N VAL A 390 12.22 5.85 -7.69
CA VAL A 390 11.35 4.79 -8.23
C VAL A 390 12.15 3.76 -9.00
N VAL A 391 13.15 4.17 -9.80
CA VAL A 391 14.00 3.21 -10.52
C VAL A 391 14.84 2.37 -9.57
N MET A 392 15.42 2.94 -8.53
CA MET A 392 16.15 2.16 -7.51
C MET A 392 15.22 1.14 -6.85
N HIS A 393 14.00 1.52 -6.51
CA HIS A 393 12.98 0.64 -5.92
C HIS A 393 12.63 -0.54 -6.85
N GLU A 394 12.25 -0.26 -8.11
CA GLU A 394 11.87 -1.31 -9.06
C GLU A 394 13.02 -2.24 -9.40
N VAL A 395 14.25 -1.72 -9.49
CA VAL A 395 15.45 -2.55 -9.62
C VAL A 395 15.61 -3.46 -8.41
N GLY A 396 15.37 -2.98 -7.21
CA GLY A 396 15.38 -3.80 -5.98
C GLY A 396 14.48 -5.03 -6.10
N HIS A 397 13.27 -4.87 -6.65
CA HIS A 397 12.38 -5.99 -6.94
C HIS A 397 12.98 -6.97 -7.95
N THR A 398 13.59 -6.46 -9.02
CA THR A 398 14.28 -7.33 -10.01
C THR A 398 15.51 -8.05 -9.46
N LEU A 399 16.05 -7.59 -8.34
CA LEU A 399 17.12 -8.26 -7.59
C LEU A 399 16.61 -9.25 -6.54
N GLY A 400 15.27 -9.39 -6.41
CA GLY A 400 14.62 -10.32 -5.50
C GLY A 400 14.14 -9.71 -4.19
N LEU A 401 14.36 -8.43 -3.93
CA LEU A 401 13.97 -7.77 -2.69
C LEU A 401 12.46 -7.51 -2.62
N ARG A 402 11.88 -7.69 -1.43
CA ARG A 402 10.51 -7.29 -1.08
C ARG A 402 10.50 -5.90 -0.46
N HIS A 403 9.29 -5.32 -0.34
CA HIS A 403 9.09 -4.07 0.40
C HIS A 403 9.59 -4.17 1.84
N ASN A 404 10.03 -3.03 2.38
CA ASN A 404 10.44 -2.90 3.77
C ASN A 404 9.80 -1.66 4.42
N PHE A 405 8.59 -1.81 4.96
CA PHE A 405 7.75 -0.72 5.49
C PHE A 405 8.06 -0.31 6.95
N VAL A 406 9.20 -0.69 7.46
CA VAL A 406 9.74 -0.20 8.74
C VAL A 406 11.01 0.63 8.53
N ALA A 407 11.47 0.74 7.29
CA ALA A 407 12.73 1.39 6.97
C ALA A 407 12.73 2.90 7.24
N SER A 408 11.56 3.57 7.16
CA SER A 408 11.37 4.98 7.52
C SER A 408 11.82 5.31 8.94
N THR A 409 11.78 4.33 9.86
CA THR A 409 12.04 4.53 11.29
C THR A 409 13.53 4.67 11.66
N TRP A 410 14.41 4.64 10.69
CA TRP A 410 15.87 4.68 10.93
C TRP A 410 16.41 6.08 11.23
N ARG A 411 15.97 7.13 10.50
CA ARG A 411 16.47 8.52 10.68
C ARG A 411 15.38 9.44 11.21
N GLY A 412 15.75 10.37 12.11
CA GLY A 412 14.89 11.46 12.52
C GLY A 412 14.71 12.53 11.42
N LEU A 413 13.58 13.24 11.43
CA LEU A 413 13.29 14.31 10.46
C LEU A 413 14.32 15.44 10.48
N ASP A 414 14.90 15.75 11.64
CA ASP A 414 16.00 16.70 11.83
C ASP A 414 17.28 16.27 11.09
N GLN A 415 17.59 14.98 11.09
CA GLN A 415 18.72 14.41 10.36
C GLN A 415 18.48 14.45 8.85
N ILE A 416 17.28 14.03 8.41
CA ILE A 416 16.84 14.01 7.02
C ILE A 416 16.91 15.43 6.44
N ASN A 417 16.39 16.42 7.16
CA ASN A 417 16.32 17.82 6.72
C ASN A 417 17.54 18.65 7.13
N SER A 418 18.63 18.00 7.58
CA SER A 418 19.86 18.67 7.94
C SER A 418 20.56 19.33 6.75
N LYS A 419 21.47 20.27 7.02
CA LYS A 419 22.29 20.90 5.97
C LYS A 419 23.18 19.94 5.18
N LYS A 420 23.41 18.72 5.71
CA LYS A 420 24.21 17.68 5.04
C LYS A 420 23.45 17.02 3.89
N ARG A 421 22.11 17.14 3.86
CA ARG A 421 21.24 16.53 2.85
C ARG A 421 21.62 15.07 2.57
N PRO A 422 21.46 14.13 3.52
CA PRO A 422 21.83 12.74 3.29
C PRO A 422 20.97 12.18 2.14
N GLY A 423 21.60 11.40 1.24
CA GLY A 423 20.88 10.78 0.12
C GLY A 423 20.01 9.61 0.54
N ASP A 424 20.34 8.97 1.67
CA ASP A 424 19.62 7.87 2.32
C ASP A 424 18.67 8.43 3.39
N ILE A 425 17.50 8.89 3.02
CA ILE A 425 16.51 9.45 3.95
C ILE A 425 15.80 8.39 4.81
N CYS A 426 15.84 7.11 4.40
CA CYS A 426 15.44 5.96 5.21
C CYS A 426 16.42 4.80 5.04
N SER A 427 16.21 3.66 5.72
CA SER A 427 17.17 2.55 5.68
C SER A 427 17.09 1.70 4.40
N SER A 428 16.05 1.84 3.60
CA SER A 428 15.85 1.04 2.37
C SER A 428 15.07 1.81 1.32
N VAL A 429 15.49 1.70 0.05
CA VAL A 429 14.71 2.15 -1.10
C VAL A 429 13.45 1.29 -1.33
N MET A 430 13.31 0.17 -0.62
CA MET A 430 12.14 -0.72 -0.73
C MET A 430 10.97 -0.27 0.16
N ASP A 431 11.04 0.88 0.82
CA ASP A 431 9.93 1.52 1.50
C ASP A 431 9.11 2.42 0.55
N TYR A 432 7.86 2.69 0.90
CA TYR A 432 7.04 3.69 0.23
C TYR A 432 7.15 5.02 0.97
N ASN A 433 8.20 5.75 0.67
CA ASN A 433 8.41 7.05 1.27
C ASN A 433 7.48 8.12 0.67
N PRO A 434 6.93 9.03 1.49
CA PRO A 434 6.29 10.24 0.96
C PRO A 434 7.37 11.18 0.41
N VAL A 435 6.95 12.15 -0.39
CA VAL A 435 7.84 13.26 -0.72
C VAL A 435 8.19 14.03 0.55
N ASN A 436 9.47 14.14 0.85
CA ASN A 436 9.96 14.88 1.99
C ASN A 436 9.75 16.39 1.79
N VAL A 437 8.69 16.93 2.38
CA VAL A 437 8.45 18.37 2.42
C VAL A 437 8.53 18.84 3.87
N ALA A 438 9.58 19.56 4.19
CA ALA A 438 9.77 20.08 5.54
C ALA A 438 8.63 21.01 5.94
N ALA A 439 8.10 20.84 7.15
CA ALA A 439 7.02 21.67 7.66
C ALA A 439 7.45 23.15 7.77
N ASP A 440 8.69 23.41 8.14
CA ASP A 440 9.30 24.75 8.10
C ASP A 440 10.60 24.72 7.29
N PRO A 441 10.60 25.19 6.03
CA PRO A 441 11.80 25.20 5.18
C PRO A 441 12.96 26.05 5.72
N LYS A 442 12.69 26.96 6.66
CA LYS A 442 13.73 27.77 7.29
C LYS A 442 14.63 26.95 8.21
N GLN A 443 14.13 25.82 8.71
CA GLN A 443 14.90 24.88 9.53
C GLN A 443 15.76 23.94 8.69
N GLY A 444 15.51 23.85 7.39
CA GLY A 444 16.20 23.03 6.40
C GLY A 444 15.23 22.26 5.53
N GLN A 445 15.69 21.91 4.34
CA GLN A 445 15.02 21.00 3.42
C GLN A 445 16.05 20.03 2.89
N GLY A 446 15.87 18.73 3.18
CA GLY A 446 16.67 17.64 2.66
C GLY A 446 16.34 17.29 1.22
N HIS A 447 16.81 16.14 0.73
CA HIS A 447 16.34 15.55 -0.52
C HIS A 447 14.84 15.26 -0.43
N TYR A 448 14.17 15.33 -1.57
CA TYR A 448 12.73 15.07 -1.65
C TYR A 448 12.40 13.58 -1.58
N THR A 449 13.33 12.74 -2.06
CA THR A 449 13.20 11.28 -2.09
C THR A 449 14.57 10.63 -1.84
N MET A 450 14.63 9.29 -1.83
CA MET A 450 15.89 8.55 -1.73
C MET A 450 16.79 8.85 -2.93
N GLN A 451 18.07 9.15 -2.67
CA GLN A 451 19.07 9.42 -3.70
C GLN A 451 20.20 8.42 -3.73
N THR A 452 20.33 7.61 -2.69
CA THR A 452 21.27 6.49 -2.58
C THR A 452 20.55 5.31 -1.94
N LEU A 453 21.15 4.12 -2.05
CA LEU A 453 20.71 2.95 -1.29
C LEU A 453 20.83 3.21 0.20
N GLY A 454 19.93 2.63 0.99
CA GLY A 454 20.00 2.65 2.43
C GLY A 454 20.84 1.48 2.99
N PRO A 455 21.21 1.54 4.28
CA PRO A 455 22.01 0.49 4.91
C PRO A 455 21.36 -0.89 4.90
N TYR A 456 20.04 -0.98 4.96
CA TYR A 456 19.31 -2.25 4.80
C TYR A 456 19.52 -2.84 3.41
N ASP A 457 19.50 -2.04 2.35
CA ASP A 457 19.69 -2.51 0.98
C ASP A 457 21.07 -3.14 0.80
N HIS A 458 22.12 -2.48 1.31
CA HIS A 458 23.48 -3.00 1.31
C HIS A 458 23.58 -4.32 2.08
N TRP A 459 22.96 -4.40 3.25
CA TRP A 459 22.93 -5.58 4.09
C TRP A 459 22.19 -6.74 3.43
N ALA A 460 21.01 -6.47 2.85
CA ALA A 460 20.20 -7.48 2.16
C ALA A 460 20.91 -8.01 0.90
N ILE A 461 21.55 -7.15 0.09
CA ILE A 461 22.36 -7.58 -1.05
C ILE A 461 23.55 -8.40 -0.59
N ARG A 462 24.25 -8.01 0.50
CA ARG A 462 25.35 -8.81 1.06
C ARG A 462 24.86 -10.19 1.46
N TRP A 463 23.76 -10.30 2.19
CA TRP A 463 23.19 -11.59 2.55
C TRP A 463 22.80 -12.42 1.31
N GLY A 464 22.12 -11.82 0.35
CA GLY A 464 21.63 -12.51 -0.85
C GLY A 464 22.74 -12.94 -1.81
N TYR A 465 23.75 -12.12 -2.03
CA TYR A 465 24.67 -12.25 -3.15
C TYR A 465 26.13 -12.45 -2.78
N HIS A 466 26.54 -12.35 -1.50
CA HIS A 466 27.92 -12.59 -1.14
C HIS A 466 28.36 -14.02 -1.56
N PRO A 467 29.52 -14.17 -2.29
CA PRO A 467 29.95 -15.46 -2.81
C PRO A 467 30.23 -16.53 -1.73
N SER A 468 30.66 -16.09 -0.54
CA SER A 468 30.86 -16.94 0.63
C SER A 468 29.58 -17.01 1.47
N GLU A 469 29.05 -18.20 1.69
CA GLU A 469 27.90 -18.46 2.55
C GLU A 469 28.15 -18.03 4.00
N SER A 470 29.39 -18.33 4.52
CA SER A 470 29.73 -17.95 5.89
C SER A 470 29.73 -16.43 6.11
N GLU A 471 30.18 -15.65 5.12
CA GLU A 471 30.15 -14.18 5.20
C GLU A 471 28.72 -13.63 5.08
N ALA A 472 27.87 -14.27 4.28
CA ALA A 472 26.47 -13.95 4.22
C ALA A 472 25.78 -14.19 5.58
N GLN A 473 26.04 -15.32 6.21
CA GLN A 473 25.49 -15.68 7.52
C GLN A 473 25.99 -14.79 8.67
N LYS A 474 27.27 -14.34 8.61
CA LYS A 474 27.77 -13.34 9.58
C LYS A 474 26.96 -12.02 9.57
N GLY A 475 26.38 -11.65 8.43
CA GLY A 475 25.51 -10.49 8.31
C GLY A 475 24.25 -10.63 9.17
N ILE A 476 23.70 -11.83 9.30
CA ILE A 476 22.50 -12.11 10.10
C ILE A 476 22.71 -11.81 11.58
N ALA A 477 23.92 -11.97 12.12
CA ALA A 477 24.22 -11.61 13.51
C ALA A 477 23.92 -10.14 13.86
N GLN A 478 23.77 -9.26 12.86
CA GLN A 478 23.49 -7.84 13.03
C GLN A 478 22.01 -7.50 12.87
N VAL A 479 21.14 -8.49 12.70
CA VAL A 479 19.71 -8.32 12.37
C VAL A 479 18.95 -7.41 13.36
N ALA A 480 19.35 -7.41 14.64
CA ALA A 480 18.73 -6.60 15.68
C ALA A 480 19.10 -5.11 15.63
N SER A 481 20.04 -4.71 14.76
CA SER A 481 20.36 -3.30 14.56
C SER A 481 19.20 -2.57 13.89
N ALA A 482 18.82 -1.41 14.40
CA ALA A 482 17.66 -0.66 13.91
C ALA A 482 17.67 -0.38 12.39
N GLN A 483 18.88 -0.20 11.83
CA GLN A 483 19.07 0.05 10.40
C GLN A 483 18.79 -1.19 9.52
N PHE A 484 18.67 -2.39 10.10
CA PHE A 484 18.40 -3.65 9.40
C PHE A 484 17.01 -4.22 9.71
N ALA A 485 16.19 -3.48 10.46
CA ALA A 485 14.81 -3.87 10.72
C ALA A 485 14.07 -4.16 9.41
N TYR A 486 13.24 -5.21 9.45
CA TYR A 486 12.47 -5.66 8.28
C TYR A 486 11.02 -5.96 8.63
N ALA A 487 10.12 -5.32 7.91
CA ALA A 487 8.68 -5.61 7.91
C ALA A 487 8.10 -5.30 6.53
N THR A 488 7.17 -6.12 6.06
CA THR A 488 6.73 -6.10 4.66
C THR A 488 5.20 -5.96 4.52
N ASP A 489 4.65 -6.27 3.35
CA ASP A 489 3.25 -6.03 2.97
C ASP A 489 2.24 -6.59 3.97
N GLU A 490 2.40 -7.83 4.40
CA GLU A 490 1.55 -8.48 5.37
C GLU A 490 1.59 -7.80 6.76
N ASP A 491 2.73 -7.23 7.14
CA ASP A 491 2.93 -6.60 8.44
C ASP A 491 2.25 -5.22 8.54
N THR A 492 1.99 -4.56 7.40
CA THR A 492 1.33 -3.23 7.39
C THR A 492 -0.09 -3.25 7.94
N ARG A 493 -0.74 -4.41 7.96
CA ARG A 493 -2.06 -4.63 8.57
C ARG A 493 -1.98 -5.13 10.02
N GLY A 494 -0.75 -5.35 10.50
CA GLY A 494 -0.46 -5.79 11.85
C GLY A 494 -0.61 -4.69 12.89
N PRO A 495 -0.36 -5.02 14.16
CA PRO A 495 -0.51 -4.09 15.27
C PRO A 495 0.64 -3.09 15.42
N ASP A 496 1.74 -3.24 14.67
CA ASP A 496 2.92 -2.39 14.80
C ASP A 496 2.69 -1.00 14.18
N PRO A 497 2.67 0.09 14.97
CA PRO A 497 2.46 1.43 14.46
C PRO A 497 3.67 2.01 13.71
N TYR A 498 4.82 1.36 13.78
CA TYR A 498 6.02 1.76 13.06
C TYR A 498 6.16 1.09 11.68
N VAL A 499 5.28 0.15 11.35
CA VAL A 499 5.21 -0.49 10.03
C VAL A 499 4.13 0.17 9.23
N GLN A 500 4.48 1.22 8.51
CA GLN A 500 3.53 2.05 7.76
C GLN A 500 4.00 2.28 6.34
N ARG A 501 3.09 2.73 5.50
CA ARG A 501 3.36 3.25 4.17
C ARG A 501 3.14 4.75 4.19
N TRP A 502 3.98 5.49 3.49
CA TRP A 502 3.84 6.94 3.31
C TRP A 502 4.07 7.74 4.60
N ASP A 503 4.94 7.24 5.46
CA ASP A 503 5.48 7.96 6.60
C ASP A 503 7.00 8.19 6.45
N LEU A 504 7.55 9.07 7.25
CA LEU A 504 8.95 9.42 7.22
C LEU A 504 9.43 9.84 8.62
N GLY A 505 10.64 9.43 8.94
CA GLY A 505 11.25 9.79 10.22
C GLY A 505 11.10 8.72 11.29
N ALA A 506 12.06 8.67 12.21
CA ALA A 506 12.20 7.63 13.23
C ALA A 506 10.99 7.50 14.18
N ASP A 507 10.16 8.53 14.27
CA ASP A 507 8.95 8.54 15.09
C ASP A 507 7.75 9.00 14.26
N PRO A 508 6.81 8.08 13.89
CA PRO A 508 5.63 8.43 13.10
C PRO A 508 4.71 9.47 13.79
N LEU A 509 4.75 9.62 15.13
CA LEU A 509 3.99 10.68 15.81
C LEU A 509 4.60 12.07 15.57
N VAL A 510 5.93 12.15 15.51
CA VAL A 510 6.63 13.40 15.14
C VAL A 510 6.28 13.77 13.71
N TYR A 511 6.31 12.81 12.78
CA TYR A 511 5.88 13.02 11.39
C TYR A 511 4.42 13.50 11.32
N ALA A 512 3.50 12.84 12.03
CA ALA A 512 2.09 13.25 12.07
C ALA A 512 1.91 14.70 12.57
N LYS A 513 2.64 15.11 13.63
CA LYS A 513 2.63 16.50 14.13
C LYS A 513 3.09 17.50 13.07
N GLU A 514 4.17 17.16 12.35
CA GLU A 514 4.68 18.01 11.26
C GLU A 514 3.69 18.12 10.10
N ARG A 515 3.00 17.03 9.74
CA ARG A 515 1.96 17.06 8.69
C ARG A 515 0.77 17.92 9.10
N PHE A 516 0.30 17.81 10.35
CA PHE A 516 -0.75 18.70 10.87
C PHE A 516 -0.35 20.17 10.80
N ALA A 517 0.89 20.49 11.21
CA ALA A 517 1.41 21.85 11.15
C ALA A 517 1.53 22.35 9.70
N LEU A 518 2.05 21.53 8.79
CA LEU A 518 2.18 21.83 7.38
C LEU A 518 0.82 22.16 6.75
N VAL A 519 -0.16 21.29 6.91
CA VAL A 519 -1.49 21.47 6.34
C VAL A 519 -2.17 22.71 6.87
N LYS A 520 -2.15 22.94 8.19
CA LYS A 520 -2.71 24.15 8.80
C LYS A 520 -2.07 25.43 8.26
N ARG A 521 -0.78 25.42 7.98
CA ARG A 521 -0.06 26.55 7.38
C ARG A 521 -0.41 26.79 5.91
N LEU A 522 -0.68 25.72 5.15
CA LEU A 522 -0.91 25.78 3.71
C LEU A 522 -2.38 26.05 3.33
N LEU A 523 -3.35 25.56 4.10
CA LEU A 523 -4.78 25.72 3.84
C LEU A 523 -5.19 27.19 3.56
N PRO A 524 -4.78 28.20 4.35
CA PRO A 524 -5.13 29.59 4.07
C PRO A 524 -4.58 30.13 2.75
N LYS A 525 -3.52 29.52 2.22
CA LYS A 525 -2.86 29.93 0.98
C LYS A 525 -3.44 29.27 -0.25
N ALA A 526 -4.26 28.21 -0.08
CA ALA A 526 -4.72 27.37 -1.18
C ALA A 526 -5.32 28.18 -2.34
N VAL A 527 -6.30 29.08 -2.08
CA VAL A 527 -6.95 29.87 -3.14
C VAL A 527 -5.96 30.84 -3.80
N ALA A 528 -5.24 31.62 -2.99
CA ALA A 528 -4.36 32.69 -3.50
C ALA A 528 -3.21 32.17 -4.34
N LYS A 529 -2.81 30.91 -4.15
CA LYS A 529 -1.66 30.31 -4.80
C LYS A 529 -2.04 29.36 -5.96
N THR A 530 -3.25 28.79 -5.96
CA THR A 530 -3.67 27.84 -6.99
C THR A 530 -4.62 28.45 -8.04
N VAL A 531 -5.18 29.63 -7.78
CA VAL A 531 -6.12 30.27 -8.71
C VAL A 531 -5.57 31.62 -9.18
N GLY A 532 -5.22 31.70 -10.46
CA GLY A 532 -4.81 32.92 -11.12
C GLY A 532 -5.97 33.75 -11.68
N LYS A 533 -5.64 34.95 -12.17
CA LYS A 533 -6.65 35.81 -12.84
C LYS A 533 -7.17 35.12 -14.12
N GLY A 534 -8.46 34.89 -14.22
CA GLY A 534 -9.11 34.21 -15.34
C GLY A 534 -9.21 32.71 -15.24
N GLU A 535 -8.68 32.10 -14.15
CA GLU A 535 -8.72 30.66 -13.92
C GLU A 535 -9.92 30.22 -13.08
N SER A 536 -10.23 28.93 -13.14
CA SER A 536 -11.33 28.30 -12.41
C SER A 536 -10.98 28.04 -10.95
N TYR A 537 -11.92 28.26 -10.03
CA TYR A 537 -11.77 27.92 -8.62
C TYR A 537 -11.68 26.40 -8.33
N GLN A 538 -11.88 25.55 -9.34
CA GLN A 538 -11.76 24.10 -9.16
C GLN A 538 -10.41 23.68 -8.59
N ASP A 539 -9.33 24.41 -8.89
CA ASP A 539 -7.98 24.07 -8.44
C ASP A 539 -7.78 24.37 -6.95
N ALA A 540 -8.45 25.39 -6.41
CA ALA A 540 -8.49 25.64 -4.97
C ALA A 540 -9.19 24.49 -4.22
N ARG A 541 -10.33 24.00 -4.75
CA ARG A 541 -11.06 22.88 -4.17
C ARG A 541 -10.18 21.61 -4.11
N ARG A 542 -9.47 21.33 -5.19
CA ARG A 542 -8.55 20.19 -5.29
C ARG A 542 -7.41 20.30 -4.29
N ALA A 543 -6.79 21.47 -4.22
CA ALA A 543 -5.72 21.70 -3.27
C ALA A 543 -6.18 21.48 -1.81
N VAL A 544 -7.35 21.96 -1.45
CA VAL A 544 -7.94 21.74 -0.12
C VAL A 544 -8.24 20.26 0.11
N ASP A 545 -8.80 19.55 -0.87
CA ASP A 545 -9.07 18.11 -0.75
C ASP A 545 -7.78 17.30 -0.53
N MET A 546 -6.68 17.64 -1.23
CA MET A 546 -5.37 17.00 -1.05
C MET A 546 -4.79 17.26 0.33
N LEU A 547 -4.82 18.51 0.79
CA LEU A 547 -4.33 18.88 2.12
C LEU A 547 -5.12 18.18 3.23
N LEU A 548 -6.44 18.09 3.10
CA LEU A 548 -7.28 17.38 4.07
C LEU A 548 -7.07 15.86 4.03
N TYR A 549 -6.76 15.29 2.86
CA TYR A 549 -6.41 13.87 2.77
C TYR A 549 -5.08 13.56 3.46
N ASP A 550 -4.07 14.39 3.27
CA ASP A 550 -2.80 14.27 3.97
C ASP A 550 -2.96 14.40 5.49
N TYR A 551 -3.80 15.34 5.92
CA TYR A 551 -4.17 15.50 7.33
C TYR A 551 -4.83 14.23 7.91
N GLN A 552 -5.74 13.62 7.15
CA GLN A 552 -6.38 12.37 7.51
C GLN A 552 -5.37 11.21 7.62
N GLY A 553 -4.43 11.12 6.68
CA GLY A 553 -3.36 10.12 6.71
C GLY A 553 -2.52 10.22 7.99
N ALA A 554 -2.11 11.43 8.37
CA ALA A 554 -1.39 11.69 9.61
C ALA A 554 -2.20 11.29 10.87
N ALA A 555 -3.50 11.57 10.87
CA ALA A 555 -4.40 11.17 11.96
C ALA A 555 -4.49 9.64 12.09
N LEU A 556 -4.67 8.95 10.96
CA LEU A 556 -4.75 7.47 10.94
C LEU A 556 -3.45 6.82 11.39
N ALA A 557 -2.30 7.35 10.97
CA ALA A 557 -1.00 6.88 11.43
C ALA A 557 -0.87 6.98 12.95
N ALA A 558 -1.30 8.09 13.55
CA ALA A 558 -1.29 8.29 15.00
C ALA A 558 -2.22 7.31 15.73
N THR A 559 -3.42 7.01 15.20
CA THR A 559 -4.36 6.09 15.88
C THR A 559 -3.80 4.69 16.09
N ARG A 560 -2.84 4.24 15.25
CA ARG A 560 -2.25 2.91 15.34
C ARG A 560 -1.41 2.68 16.60
N PHE A 561 -0.99 3.76 17.28
CA PHE A 561 -0.25 3.65 18.54
C PHE A 561 -1.14 3.20 19.70
N VAL A 562 -2.44 3.55 19.70
CA VAL A 562 -3.39 3.13 20.72
C VAL A 562 -3.68 1.62 20.58
N GLY A 563 -3.35 0.84 21.60
CA GLY A 563 -3.34 -0.61 21.54
C GLY A 563 -2.28 -1.15 20.56
N GLY A 564 -1.26 -0.37 20.24
CA GLY A 564 -0.17 -0.76 19.36
C GLY A 564 0.78 -1.76 20.00
N GLN A 565 1.35 -2.63 19.18
CA GLN A 565 2.38 -3.60 19.60
C GLN A 565 3.49 -3.61 18.55
N ARG A 566 4.75 -3.44 18.97
CA ARG A 566 5.92 -3.64 18.12
C ARG A 566 6.04 -5.12 17.79
N THR A 567 6.44 -5.41 16.57
CA THR A 567 6.65 -6.77 16.08
C THR A 567 8.07 -6.95 15.56
N TRP A 568 8.72 -8.00 16.00
CA TRP A 568 10.11 -8.27 15.65
C TRP A 568 10.24 -9.67 15.03
N ARG A 569 11.10 -9.78 14.03
CA ARG A 569 11.43 -11.06 13.36
C ARG A 569 12.70 -11.69 13.90
N HIS A 570 13.17 -11.29 15.08
CA HIS A 570 14.36 -11.84 15.70
C HIS A 570 14.13 -13.29 16.12
N HIS A 571 15.17 -14.12 15.99
CA HIS A 571 15.17 -15.49 16.45
C HIS A 571 15.79 -15.59 17.84
N LEU A 572 15.48 -16.65 18.57
CA LEU A 572 16.08 -16.92 19.87
C LEU A 572 17.60 -17.07 19.72
N GLY A 573 18.37 -16.24 20.42
CA GLY A 573 19.83 -16.22 20.36
C GLY A 573 20.43 -15.17 19.42
N ASP A 574 19.61 -14.39 18.71
CA ASP A 574 20.11 -13.22 17.98
C ASP A 574 20.69 -12.19 18.96
N GLU A 575 21.91 -11.71 18.69
CA GLU A 575 22.58 -10.72 19.54
C GLU A 575 21.79 -9.40 19.53
N GLY A 576 21.38 -8.94 20.73
CA GLY A 576 20.49 -7.77 20.86
C GLY A 576 19.06 -8.02 20.39
N GLY A 577 18.69 -9.26 20.12
CA GLY A 577 17.35 -9.66 19.69
C GLY A 577 16.30 -9.29 20.74
N ARG A 578 15.09 -8.94 20.27
CA ARG A 578 13.94 -8.60 21.09
C ARG A 578 12.90 -9.71 21.01
N LEU A 579 11.99 -9.72 21.97
CA LEU A 579 10.84 -10.62 21.94
C LEU A 579 9.97 -10.30 20.70
N PRO A 580 9.27 -11.30 20.14
CA PRO A 580 8.46 -11.11 18.91
C PRO A 580 7.38 -10.05 19.04
N LEU A 581 6.86 -9.83 20.25
CA LEU A 581 5.77 -8.87 20.54
C LEU A 581 6.14 -8.03 21.77
N GLU A 582 6.15 -6.71 21.59
CA GLU A 582 6.35 -5.74 22.68
C GLU A 582 5.21 -4.71 22.63
N PRO A 583 4.41 -4.52 23.70
CA PRO A 583 3.45 -3.43 23.75
C PRO A 583 4.14 -2.07 23.51
N VAL A 584 3.48 -1.18 22.79
CA VAL A 584 3.93 0.21 22.73
C VAL A 584 3.83 0.84 24.10
N ALA A 585 4.86 1.56 24.55
CA ALA A 585 4.87 2.24 25.85
C ALA A 585 3.60 3.10 26.04
N ASP A 586 3.04 3.05 27.22
CA ASP A 586 1.76 3.69 27.54
C ASP A 586 1.80 5.22 27.37
N GLU A 587 2.94 5.86 27.66
CA GLU A 587 3.13 7.28 27.42
C GLU A 587 3.02 7.62 25.92
N LYS A 588 3.55 6.75 25.04
CA LYS A 588 3.42 6.92 23.60
C LYS A 588 1.99 6.71 23.11
N GLN A 589 1.28 5.76 23.71
CA GLN A 589 -0.13 5.55 23.40
C GLN A 589 -0.99 6.75 23.83
N ARG A 590 -0.74 7.33 25.03
CA ARG A 590 -1.39 8.56 25.49
C ARG A 590 -1.03 9.77 24.64
N GLU A 591 0.24 9.92 24.27
CA GLU A 591 0.68 10.97 23.35
C GLU A 591 -0.12 10.91 22.03
N ALA A 592 -0.29 9.72 21.45
CA ALA A 592 -1.04 9.49 20.23
C ALA A 592 -2.54 9.80 20.39
N LEU A 593 -3.16 9.30 21.47
CA LEU A 593 -4.56 9.57 21.79
C LEU A 593 -4.81 11.09 21.91
N MET A 594 -4.00 11.78 22.71
CA MET A 594 -4.11 13.23 22.89
C MET A 594 -3.84 14.01 21.61
N LEU A 595 -2.91 13.54 20.77
CA LEU A 595 -2.64 14.16 19.47
C LEU A 595 -3.87 14.10 18.56
N VAL A 596 -4.53 12.95 18.46
CA VAL A 596 -5.76 12.77 17.67
C VAL A 596 -6.92 13.58 18.28
N CYS A 597 -7.09 13.53 19.59
CA CYS A 597 -8.09 14.34 20.30
C CYS A 597 -7.93 15.84 19.96
N LYS A 598 -6.73 16.38 20.14
CA LYS A 598 -6.43 17.80 19.94
C LYS A 598 -6.59 18.25 18.48
N HIS A 599 -6.12 17.45 17.53
CA HIS A 599 -6.01 17.89 16.13
C HIS A 599 -7.22 17.47 15.28
N VAL A 600 -8.00 16.48 15.72
CA VAL A 600 -9.08 15.91 14.89
C VAL A 600 -10.45 15.97 15.57
N LEU A 601 -10.53 15.57 16.85
CA LEU A 601 -11.81 15.37 17.52
C LEU A 601 -12.29 16.57 18.33
N ALA A 602 -11.38 17.44 18.77
CA ALA A 602 -11.74 18.66 19.52
C ALA A 602 -12.55 19.62 18.65
N ALA A 603 -13.46 20.35 19.26
CA ALA A 603 -14.26 21.39 18.61
C ALA A 603 -13.37 22.40 17.88
N GLY A 604 -13.72 22.77 16.65
CA GLY A 604 -12.98 23.72 15.83
C GLY A 604 -11.63 23.25 15.25
N SER A 605 -11.19 22.00 15.54
CA SER A 605 -9.89 21.48 15.09
C SER A 605 -9.72 21.46 13.56
N LEU A 606 -10.83 21.29 12.83
CA LEU A 606 -10.91 21.21 11.37
C LEU A 606 -11.72 22.36 10.75
N ASP A 607 -11.90 23.47 11.47
CA ASP A 607 -12.66 24.59 10.93
C ASP A 607 -11.91 25.27 9.79
N LEU A 608 -12.67 25.51 8.70
CA LEU A 608 -12.20 26.24 7.53
C LEU A 608 -12.88 27.61 7.44
N PRO A 609 -12.13 28.68 7.10
CA PRO A 609 -12.70 30.03 7.01
C PRO A 609 -13.85 30.10 5.99
N PRO A 610 -14.95 30.84 6.27
CA PRO A 610 -16.08 30.94 5.36
C PRO A 610 -15.73 31.40 3.94
N LYS A 611 -14.75 32.29 3.80
CA LYS A 611 -14.25 32.75 2.50
C LYS A 611 -13.60 31.61 1.72
N LEU A 612 -12.84 30.75 2.37
CA LEU A 612 -12.24 29.58 1.75
C LEU A 612 -13.32 28.62 1.26
N LEU A 613 -14.29 28.28 2.12
CA LEU A 613 -15.39 27.37 1.78
C LEU A 613 -16.19 27.85 0.55
N ARG A 614 -16.47 29.15 0.46
CA ARG A 614 -17.16 29.74 -0.70
C ARG A 614 -16.31 29.75 -1.97
N SER A 615 -15.00 29.57 -1.86
CA SER A 615 -14.08 29.52 -3.01
C SER A 615 -13.87 28.09 -3.55
N LEU A 616 -14.48 27.05 -2.94
CA LEU A 616 -14.29 25.66 -3.33
C LEU A 616 -15.27 25.24 -4.45
N GLY A 617 -15.20 25.91 -5.59
CA GLY A 617 -16.00 25.62 -6.77
C GLY A 617 -15.63 24.31 -7.44
N LYS A 618 -16.59 23.67 -8.14
CA LYS A 618 -16.28 22.49 -8.98
C LYS A 618 -15.90 22.89 -10.40
N GLY A 619 -15.33 21.94 -11.16
CA GLY A 619 -15.20 22.05 -12.62
C GLY A 619 -16.57 21.94 -13.30
N HIS A 620 -16.66 22.52 -14.51
CA HIS A 620 -17.92 22.55 -15.29
C HIS A 620 -17.81 21.79 -16.62
N TRP A 621 -16.70 21.06 -16.86
CA TRP A 621 -16.53 20.28 -18.06
C TRP A 621 -17.36 18.99 -18.04
N SER A 622 -18.06 18.71 -19.14
CA SER A 622 -18.97 17.58 -19.28
C SER A 622 -18.74 16.85 -20.62
N HIS A 623 -17.71 16.01 -20.65
CA HIS A 623 -17.37 15.18 -21.81
C HIS A 623 -16.79 13.84 -21.36
N TRP A 624 -16.50 12.94 -22.29
CA TRP A 624 -15.77 11.69 -21.98
C TRP A 624 -14.41 12.03 -21.33
N GLY A 625 -14.04 11.28 -20.28
CA GLY A 625 -12.83 11.58 -19.51
C GLY A 625 -12.97 12.71 -18.49
N SER A 626 -14.12 13.42 -18.38
CA SER A 626 -14.42 14.40 -17.35
C SER A 626 -15.28 13.76 -16.25
N ASN A 627 -14.89 13.98 -14.99
CA ASN A 627 -15.62 13.50 -13.81
C ASN A 627 -16.46 14.58 -13.13
N ASP A 628 -16.54 15.80 -13.69
CA ASP A 628 -17.18 16.96 -13.07
C ASP A 628 -18.69 16.77 -12.83
N ARG A 629 -19.34 15.88 -13.61
CA ARG A 629 -20.77 15.55 -13.40
C ARG A 629 -21.08 14.93 -12.04
N SER A 630 -20.16 14.12 -11.52
CA SER A 630 -20.32 13.40 -10.25
C SER A 630 -19.87 14.22 -9.04
N VAL A 631 -19.26 15.38 -9.24
CA VAL A 631 -18.80 16.26 -8.17
C VAL A 631 -19.95 17.17 -7.73
N PRO A 632 -20.33 17.20 -6.42
CA PRO A 632 -21.38 18.09 -5.93
C PRO A 632 -21.06 19.56 -6.23
N HIS A 633 -22.10 20.36 -6.58
CA HIS A 633 -21.93 21.81 -6.82
C HIS A 633 -21.44 22.52 -5.57
N SER A 634 -22.08 22.26 -4.43
CA SER A 634 -21.64 22.73 -3.12
C SER A 634 -20.52 21.83 -2.59
N TYR A 635 -19.52 22.43 -1.96
CA TYR A 635 -18.49 21.67 -1.26
C TYR A 635 -19.09 21.01 0.00
N PRO A 636 -19.04 19.67 0.13
CA PRO A 636 -19.68 18.97 1.25
C PRO A 636 -18.78 19.04 2.51
N TYR A 637 -18.61 20.24 3.06
CA TYR A 637 -17.67 20.50 4.17
C TYR A 637 -17.98 19.64 5.40
N LEU A 638 -19.25 19.58 5.83
CA LEU A 638 -19.64 18.84 7.03
C LEU A 638 -19.35 17.34 6.89
N ASP A 639 -19.63 16.78 5.72
CA ASP A 639 -19.35 15.36 5.44
C ASP A 639 -17.85 15.10 5.38
N ARG A 640 -17.08 16.05 4.86
CA ARG A 640 -15.62 15.92 4.79
C ARG A 640 -14.98 15.92 6.18
N VAL A 641 -15.40 16.84 7.05
CA VAL A 641 -14.96 16.92 8.44
C VAL A 641 -15.35 15.65 9.20
N LEU A 642 -16.63 15.27 9.14
CA LEU A 642 -17.10 14.04 9.80
C LEU A 642 -16.38 12.81 9.25
N GLY A 643 -16.06 12.75 7.96
CA GLY A 643 -15.29 11.68 7.36
C GLY A 643 -13.90 11.52 8.01
N ILE A 644 -13.16 12.60 8.21
CA ILE A 644 -11.85 12.58 8.89
C ILE A 644 -12.01 12.15 10.35
N GLN A 645 -12.97 12.74 11.06
CA GLN A 645 -13.23 12.45 12.47
C GLN A 645 -13.69 11.01 12.70
N SER A 646 -14.56 10.48 11.86
CA SER A 646 -15.09 9.12 11.97
C SER A 646 -14.01 8.06 11.75
N TRP A 647 -13.11 8.27 10.79
CA TRP A 647 -11.99 7.37 10.58
C TRP A 647 -11.01 7.36 11.76
N ALA A 648 -10.67 8.53 12.27
CA ALA A 648 -9.80 8.65 13.43
C ALA A 648 -10.44 8.00 14.67
N LEU A 649 -11.71 8.29 14.95
CA LEU A 649 -12.44 7.68 16.06
C LEU A 649 -12.51 6.15 15.92
N TYR A 650 -12.82 5.65 14.73
CA TYR A 650 -12.83 4.21 14.49
C TYR A 650 -11.46 3.57 14.72
N GLY A 651 -10.36 4.22 14.30
CA GLY A 651 -9.00 3.77 14.59
C GLY A 651 -8.74 3.54 16.08
N LEU A 652 -9.29 4.42 16.94
CA LEU A 652 -9.11 4.38 18.39
C LEU A 652 -9.98 3.33 19.11
N ILE A 653 -11.21 3.07 18.63
CA ILE A 653 -12.19 2.23 19.34
C ILE A 653 -12.75 1.05 18.52
N ASN A 654 -12.09 0.65 17.42
CA ASN A 654 -12.49 -0.57 16.73
C ASN A 654 -12.26 -1.82 17.59
N PRO A 655 -12.98 -2.92 17.34
CA PRO A 655 -12.88 -4.13 18.16
C PRO A 655 -11.45 -4.66 18.31
N GLY A 656 -10.63 -4.59 17.26
CA GLY A 656 -9.23 -5.06 17.30
C GLY A 656 -8.34 -4.19 18.19
N THR A 657 -8.51 -2.86 18.17
CA THR A 657 -7.79 -1.93 19.05
C THR A 657 -8.18 -2.17 20.52
N LEU A 658 -9.49 -2.29 20.79
CA LEU A 658 -10.00 -2.55 22.16
C LEU A 658 -9.54 -3.91 22.70
N ALA A 659 -9.51 -4.94 21.83
CA ALA A 659 -8.99 -6.26 22.21
C ALA A 659 -7.49 -6.18 22.58
N ARG A 660 -6.67 -5.49 21.78
CA ARG A 660 -5.23 -5.36 22.08
C ARG A 660 -4.94 -4.54 23.34
N LEU A 661 -5.74 -3.52 23.64
CA LEU A 661 -5.63 -2.78 24.91
C LEU A 661 -5.87 -3.72 26.11
N LEU A 662 -6.89 -4.56 26.05
CA LEU A 662 -7.18 -5.56 27.09
C LEU A 662 -6.09 -6.64 27.15
N ASP A 663 -5.61 -7.13 26.00
CA ASP A 663 -4.54 -8.13 25.96
C ASP A 663 -3.21 -7.59 26.53
N THR A 664 -2.99 -6.28 26.46
CA THR A 664 -1.80 -5.64 27.01
C THR A 664 -1.74 -5.77 28.54
N GLU A 665 -2.89 -5.85 29.21
CA GLU A 665 -2.95 -6.09 30.66
C GLU A 665 -2.21 -7.38 31.07
N ALA A 666 -2.26 -8.42 30.22
CA ALA A 666 -1.59 -9.69 30.44
C ALA A 666 -0.15 -9.75 29.91
N LYS A 667 0.27 -8.76 29.10
CA LYS A 667 1.60 -8.72 28.43
C LYS A 667 2.58 -7.77 29.08
N ARG A 668 2.13 -6.93 30.03
CA ARG A 668 2.99 -5.98 30.74
C ARG A 668 3.71 -6.63 31.89
N ASP A 669 4.91 -6.15 32.18
CA ASP A 669 5.64 -6.51 33.39
C ASP A 669 5.07 -5.78 34.63
N GLU A 670 5.39 -6.28 35.84
CA GLU A 670 4.97 -5.65 37.08
C GLU A 670 5.58 -4.25 37.23
N GLY A 671 4.73 -3.25 37.45
CA GLY A 671 5.14 -1.85 37.58
C GLY A 671 5.16 -1.06 36.26
N GLU A 672 4.98 -1.69 35.11
CA GLU A 672 4.80 -0.97 33.84
C GLU A 672 3.43 -0.27 33.78
N GLY A 673 3.41 0.91 33.15
CA GLY A 673 2.18 1.65 32.91
C GLY A 673 1.24 0.95 31.91
N LEU A 674 0.00 1.38 31.87
CA LEU A 674 -1.03 0.86 30.96
C LEU A 674 -1.96 2.00 30.51
N LEU A 675 -2.20 2.11 29.21
CA LEU A 675 -3.37 2.84 28.70
C LEU A 675 -4.57 1.91 28.74
N SER A 676 -5.52 2.19 29.63
CA SER A 676 -6.69 1.32 29.81
C SER A 676 -7.85 1.67 28.88
N VAL A 677 -8.74 0.71 28.63
CA VAL A 677 -9.98 0.95 27.86
C VAL A 677 -10.85 2.04 28.51
N PRO A 678 -11.06 2.08 29.84
CA PRO A 678 -11.76 3.20 30.49
C PRO A 678 -11.13 4.55 30.21
N GLU A 679 -9.79 4.68 30.31
CA GLU A 679 -9.07 5.92 30.05
C GLU A 679 -9.29 6.42 28.61
N VAL A 680 -9.26 5.52 27.62
CA VAL A 680 -9.55 5.87 26.21
C VAL A 680 -10.97 6.43 26.06
N PHE A 681 -11.98 5.75 26.60
CA PHE A 681 -13.37 6.20 26.47
C PHE A 681 -13.62 7.51 27.20
N THR A 682 -13.10 7.68 28.42
CA THR A 682 -13.23 8.93 29.18
C THR A 682 -12.57 10.10 28.46
N THR A 683 -11.33 9.92 27.96
CA THR A 683 -10.63 10.96 27.17
C THR A 683 -11.41 11.35 25.91
N LEU A 684 -12.00 10.36 25.22
CA LEU A 684 -12.83 10.61 24.05
C LEU A 684 -14.11 11.34 24.40
N SER A 685 -14.80 10.94 25.45
CA SER A 685 -16.04 11.59 25.92
C SER A 685 -15.78 13.05 26.31
N GLU A 686 -14.72 13.30 27.09
CA GLU A 686 -14.31 14.64 27.48
C GLU A 686 -13.93 15.51 26.27
N THR A 687 -13.20 14.95 25.30
CA THR A 687 -12.82 15.68 24.08
C THR A 687 -14.04 16.02 23.21
N ILE A 688 -14.94 15.04 23.02
CA ILE A 688 -16.06 15.14 22.06
C ILE A 688 -17.23 15.94 22.63
N PHE A 689 -17.54 15.80 23.90
CA PHE A 689 -18.63 16.51 24.56
C PHE A 689 -18.18 17.78 25.26
N GLY A 690 -16.91 17.87 25.71
CA GLY A 690 -16.34 19.04 26.38
C GLY A 690 -17.20 19.47 27.56
N ASP A 691 -17.47 20.78 27.64
CA ASP A 691 -18.20 21.40 28.72
C ASP A 691 -19.66 20.88 28.89
N LEU A 692 -20.22 20.20 27.89
CA LEU A 692 -21.52 19.54 28.03
C LEU A 692 -21.55 18.46 29.12
N LEU A 693 -20.36 17.87 29.45
CA LEU A 693 -20.25 16.90 30.54
C LEU A 693 -20.14 17.54 31.92
N ASP A 694 -19.88 18.84 31.98
CA ASP A 694 -19.98 19.63 33.23
C ASP A 694 -21.10 20.65 33.13
N PRO A 695 -22.32 20.26 33.49
CA PRO A 695 -23.51 21.12 33.37
C PRO A 695 -23.37 22.47 34.10
N ARG A 696 -22.50 22.55 35.14
CA ARG A 696 -22.34 23.77 35.92
C ARG A 696 -21.46 24.82 35.22
N SER A 697 -20.46 24.40 34.49
CA SER A 697 -19.51 25.26 33.77
C SER A 697 -20.01 25.65 32.37
N PHE A 698 -20.95 24.89 31.76
CA PHE A 698 -21.46 25.17 30.42
C PHE A 698 -22.20 26.51 30.36
N SER A 699 -21.77 27.43 29.51
CA SER A 699 -22.25 28.81 29.51
C SER A 699 -23.64 28.99 28.88
N GLY A 700 -24.04 28.11 27.93
CA GLY A 700 -25.35 28.15 27.24
C GLY A 700 -25.63 29.42 26.43
N LYS A 701 -24.63 30.25 26.14
CA LYS A 701 -24.80 31.55 25.48
C LYS A 701 -24.88 31.53 23.95
N GLY A 702 -25.30 30.40 23.35
CA GLY A 702 -25.43 30.26 21.91
C GLY A 702 -26.66 30.96 21.35
N THR A 703 -26.59 31.25 20.06
CA THR A 703 -27.74 31.78 19.25
C THR A 703 -28.02 30.83 18.09
N VAL A 704 -29.10 31.06 17.36
CA VAL A 704 -29.41 30.31 16.12
C VAL A 704 -28.26 30.46 15.07
N LEU A 705 -27.63 31.64 15.03
CA LEU A 705 -26.53 31.89 14.07
C LEU A 705 -25.18 31.37 14.58
N GLU A 706 -24.99 31.35 15.88
CA GLU A 706 -23.76 30.85 16.53
C GLU A 706 -24.15 29.86 17.66
N PRO A 707 -24.50 28.63 17.33
CA PRO A 707 -24.93 27.65 18.32
C PRO A 707 -23.81 27.36 19.32
N SER A 708 -24.17 27.10 20.57
CA SER A 708 -23.24 26.75 21.65
C SER A 708 -22.42 25.51 21.31
N VAL A 709 -23.03 24.54 20.62
CA VAL A 709 -22.34 23.39 20.04
C VAL A 709 -22.36 23.51 18.52
N PRO A 710 -21.21 23.68 17.84
CA PRO A 710 -21.12 23.78 16.39
C PRO A 710 -21.64 22.54 15.68
N THR A 711 -22.13 22.69 14.44
CA THR A 711 -22.68 21.57 13.66
C THR A 711 -21.68 20.43 13.45
N THR A 712 -20.40 20.74 13.22
CA THR A 712 -19.33 19.76 13.09
C THR A 712 -19.22 18.89 14.36
N GLN A 713 -19.30 19.54 15.54
CA GLN A 713 -19.22 18.85 16.82
C GLN A 713 -20.50 18.03 17.12
N ARG A 714 -21.70 18.55 16.83
CA ARG A 714 -22.96 17.79 16.96
C ARG A 714 -22.94 16.52 16.10
N ASN A 715 -22.39 16.60 14.89
CA ASN A 715 -22.26 15.45 14.00
C ASN A 715 -21.32 14.40 14.57
N LEU A 716 -20.18 14.81 15.12
CA LEU A 716 -19.22 13.91 15.77
C LEU A 716 -19.81 13.27 17.03
N GLN A 717 -20.49 14.05 17.89
CA GLN A 717 -21.16 13.55 19.09
C GLN A 717 -22.22 12.50 18.74
N ARG A 718 -23.03 12.77 17.72
CA ARG A 718 -24.02 11.83 17.18
C ARG A 718 -23.38 10.52 16.67
N TYR A 719 -22.26 10.64 15.99
CA TYR A 719 -21.50 9.50 15.48
C TYR A 719 -20.88 8.66 16.61
N TYR A 720 -20.27 9.31 17.60
CA TYR A 720 -19.68 8.64 18.78
C TYR A 720 -20.75 7.93 19.61
N VAL A 721 -21.86 8.61 19.91
CA VAL A 721 -23.03 8.00 20.58
C VAL A 721 -23.54 6.78 19.82
N GLY A 722 -23.56 6.83 18.49
CA GLY A 722 -23.92 5.69 17.65
C GLY A 722 -23.00 4.47 17.89
N HIS A 723 -21.70 4.68 18.08
CA HIS A 723 -20.76 3.60 18.44
C HIS A 723 -21.01 3.05 19.83
N LEU A 724 -21.21 3.91 20.84
CA LEU A 724 -21.55 3.48 22.20
C LEU A 724 -22.85 2.65 22.22
N ILE A 725 -23.88 3.10 21.51
CA ILE A 725 -25.15 2.38 21.38
C ILE A 725 -24.95 1.03 20.71
N ASN A 726 -24.20 0.96 19.62
CA ASN A 726 -23.92 -0.31 18.95
C ASN A 726 -23.25 -1.31 19.91
N MET A 727 -22.24 -0.86 20.67
CA MET A 727 -21.55 -1.68 21.66
C MET A 727 -22.50 -2.10 22.82
N CYS A 728 -23.40 -1.22 23.25
CA CYS A 728 -24.41 -1.55 24.30
C CYS A 728 -25.41 -2.62 23.84
N LEU A 729 -25.75 -2.65 22.55
CA LEU A 729 -26.74 -3.55 21.96
C LEU A 729 -26.12 -4.82 21.37
N GLU A 730 -24.79 -4.89 21.32
CA GLU A 730 -24.08 -6.06 20.81
C GLU A 730 -24.20 -7.25 21.76
N GLY A 731 -24.70 -8.39 21.26
CA GLY A 731 -24.88 -9.60 22.03
C GLY A 731 -23.58 -10.35 22.30
N GLU A 732 -23.68 -11.46 23.02
CA GLU A 732 -22.56 -12.40 23.21
C GLU A 732 -22.13 -12.97 21.86
N GLY A 733 -20.81 -13.05 21.65
CA GLY A 733 -20.23 -13.47 20.36
C GLY A 733 -20.07 -12.35 19.32
N GLY A 734 -20.42 -11.10 19.63
CA GLY A 734 -20.08 -9.96 18.81
C GLY A 734 -18.57 -9.67 18.74
N PRO A 735 -18.10 -8.85 17.77
CA PRO A 735 -16.68 -8.58 17.57
C PRO A 735 -16.03 -7.76 18.70
N THR A 736 -16.81 -6.96 19.44
CA THR A 736 -16.27 -6.12 20.53
C THR A 736 -16.09 -6.93 21.82
N PRO A 737 -14.92 -6.88 22.49
CA PRO A 737 -14.71 -7.57 23.75
C PRO A 737 -15.73 -7.18 24.82
N ALA A 738 -16.16 -8.16 25.65
CA ALA A 738 -17.18 -7.94 26.67
C ALA A 738 -16.82 -6.81 27.66
N ALA A 739 -15.56 -6.75 28.11
CA ALA A 739 -15.10 -5.70 29.02
C ALA A 739 -15.21 -4.30 28.37
N ALA A 740 -14.85 -4.17 27.10
CA ALA A 740 -14.98 -2.90 26.37
C ALA A 740 -16.46 -2.48 26.18
N ARG A 741 -17.37 -3.43 25.95
CA ARG A 741 -18.82 -3.16 25.89
C ARG A 741 -19.37 -2.68 27.24
N GLN A 742 -18.87 -3.23 28.36
CA GLN A 742 -19.24 -2.79 29.70
C GLN A 742 -18.80 -1.36 29.97
N VAL A 743 -17.57 -1.01 29.56
CA VAL A 743 -17.05 0.36 29.67
C VAL A 743 -17.85 1.33 28.77
N ALA A 744 -18.12 0.96 27.51
CA ALA A 744 -18.95 1.76 26.61
C ALA A 744 -20.35 2.02 27.19
N ARG A 745 -20.96 1.03 27.87
CA ARG A 745 -22.24 1.18 28.58
C ARG A 745 -22.13 2.12 29.76
N LEU A 746 -21.00 2.09 30.50
CA LEU A 746 -20.76 3.04 31.60
C LEU A 746 -20.67 4.46 31.08
N GLU A 747 -19.87 4.69 30.04
CA GLU A 747 -19.73 6.00 29.40
C GLU A 747 -21.05 6.54 28.83
N ALA A 748 -21.84 5.67 28.20
CA ALA A 748 -23.19 6.04 27.76
C ALA A 748 -24.08 6.54 28.90
N LYS A 749 -23.97 5.95 30.09
CA LYS A 749 -24.70 6.39 31.30
C LYS A 749 -24.16 7.73 31.82
N VAL A 750 -22.84 7.94 31.82
CA VAL A 750 -22.21 9.19 32.25
C VAL A 750 -22.68 10.34 31.35
N ILE A 751 -22.59 10.16 30.02
CA ILE A 751 -23.04 11.16 29.04
C ILE A 751 -24.52 11.44 29.23
N LEU A 752 -25.37 10.40 29.39
CA LEU A 752 -26.81 10.55 29.60
C LEU A 752 -27.12 11.40 30.85
N ALA A 753 -26.46 11.07 31.98
CA ALA A 753 -26.68 11.78 33.24
C ALA A 753 -26.28 13.27 33.16
N SER A 754 -25.12 13.56 32.54
CA SER A 754 -24.65 14.94 32.36
C SER A 754 -25.58 15.75 31.48
N LEU A 755 -26.04 15.17 30.35
CA LEU A 755 -26.95 15.87 29.45
C LEU A 755 -28.36 16.06 30.05
N GLN A 756 -28.85 15.14 30.88
CA GLN A 756 -30.08 15.33 31.63
C GLN A 756 -29.99 16.46 32.66
N ALA A 757 -28.92 16.48 33.44
CA ALA A 757 -28.64 17.55 34.39
C ALA A 757 -28.49 18.93 33.69
N LEU A 758 -27.98 18.97 32.47
CA LEU A 758 -27.91 20.18 31.67
C LEU A 758 -29.29 20.74 31.31
N LEU A 759 -30.22 19.86 30.90
CA LEU A 759 -31.60 20.27 30.58
C LEU A 759 -32.39 20.69 31.83
N GLU A 760 -32.14 20.02 32.96
CA GLU A 760 -32.79 20.35 34.25
C GLU A 760 -32.38 21.74 34.80
N ARG A 761 -31.19 22.21 34.45
CA ARG A 761 -30.66 23.53 34.86
C ARG A 761 -31.48 24.71 34.24
N GLU A 762 -32.03 24.57 33.07
CA GLU A 762 -32.60 25.65 32.29
C GLU A 762 -33.90 26.25 32.89
N PRO A 763 -34.86 25.46 33.46
CA PRO A 763 -36.06 25.97 34.07
C PRO A 763 -35.82 26.86 35.30
N ASP A 764 -34.76 26.65 36.02
CA ASP A 764 -34.47 27.33 37.27
C ASP A 764 -33.92 28.74 37.06
N HIS A 765 -33.25 29.00 35.91
CA HIS A 765 -32.62 30.29 35.60
C HIS A 765 -32.69 30.64 34.10
N PRO A 766 -33.88 30.79 33.48
CA PRO A 766 -34.03 30.99 32.02
C PRO A 766 -33.38 32.29 31.53
N ASP A 767 -33.26 33.32 32.37
CA ASP A 767 -32.60 34.59 32.06
C ASP A 767 -31.06 34.50 32.10
N GLN A 768 -30.52 33.54 32.82
CA GLN A 768 -29.07 33.34 33.00
C GLN A 768 -28.50 32.24 32.10
N PHE A 769 -29.33 31.24 31.78
CA PHE A 769 -28.96 30.06 31.03
C PHE A 769 -30.09 29.62 30.10
N SER A 770 -29.85 29.60 28.80
CA SER A 770 -30.75 29.08 27.80
C SER A 770 -29.98 28.42 26.67
N LEU A 771 -30.38 27.21 26.28
CA LEU A 771 -29.84 26.54 25.13
C LEU A 771 -30.43 27.07 23.84
N ASP A 772 -29.60 27.38 22.86
CA ASP A 772 -30.05 27.64 21.51
C ASP A 772 -30.83 26.45 20.95
N PRO A 773 -31.79 26.65 19.99
CA PRO A 773 -32.64 25.57 19.49
C PRO A 773 -31.89 24.38 18.88
N TYR A 774 -30.72 24.60 18.25
CA TYR A 774 -29.94 23.52 17.67
C TYR A 774 -29.23 22.68 18.74
N THR A 775 -28.66 23.32 19.74
CA THR A 775 -27.99 22.62 20.86
C THR A 775 -29.04 21.86 21.70
N ARG A 776 -30.23 22.51 21.99
CA ARG A 776 -31.32 21.87 22.72
C ARG A 776 -31.81 20.63 21.99
N GLY A 777 -32.22 20.75 20.72
CA GLY A 777 -32.73 19.61 19.95
C GLY A 777 -31.71 18.47 19.81
N HIS A 778 -30.41 18.79 19.71
CA HIS A 778 -29.35 17.82 19.69
C HIS A 778 -29.22 17.06 21.03
N VAL A 779 -29.21 17.78 22.15
CA VAL A 779 -29.12 17.21 23.50
C VAL A 779 -30.32 16.30 23.77
N GLU A 780 -31.53 16.73 23.45
CA GLU A 780 -32.77 15.94 23.59
C GLU A 780 -32.75 14.68 22.73
N GLU A 781 -32.27 14.78 21.46
CA GLU A 781 -32.07 13.59 20.59
C GLU A 781 -31.11 12.58 21.19
N VAL A 782 -29.95 13.05 21.66
CA VAL A 782 -28.91 12.17 22.25
C VAL A 782 -29.43 11.48 23.51
N ILE A 783 -30.13 12.20 24.39
CA ILE A 783 -30.77 11.65 25.58
C ILE A 783 -31.77 10.57 25.20
N GLY A 784 -32.66 10.84 24.23
CA GLY A 784 -33.67 9.86 23.78
C GLY A 784 -33.03 8.58 23.26
N ARG A 785 -32.01 8.71 22.40
CA ARG A 785 -31.27 7.55 21.84
C ARG A 785 -30.55 6.72 22.90
N LEU A 786 -29.88 7.37 23.84
CA LEU A 786 -29.16 6.69 24.94
C LEU A 786 -30.13 5.97 25.88
N LYS A 787 -31.25 6.60 26.27
CA LYS A 787 -32.29 5.96 27.10
C LYS A 787 -32.81 4.70 26.44
N GLN A 788 -33.25 4.79 25.19
CA GLN A 788 -33.76 3.64 24.43
C GLN A 788 -32.74 2.50 24.34
N ALA A 789 -31.45 2.82 24.11
CA ALA A 789 -30.40 1.81 23.99
C ALA A 789 -30.05 1.15 25.33
N LEU A 790 -30.05 1.91 26.42
CA LEU A 790 -29.74 1.40 27.77
C LEU A 790 -30.87 0.56 28.35
N GLU A 791 -32.13 0.81 27.97
CA GLU A 791 -33.34 0.06 28.34
C GLU A 791 -33.59 -1.14 27.43
N ALA A 792 -33.04 -1.15 26.21
CA ALA A 792 -33.21 -2.25 25.28
C ALA A 792 -32.52 -3.53 25.77
N GLY A 793 -33.18 -4.69 25.58
CA GLY A 793 -32.57 -5.98 25.75
C GLY A 793 -31.46 -6.26 24.73
N TYR A 794 -30.54 -7.20 25.02
CA TYR A 794 -29.48 -7.59 24.12
C TYR A 794 -30.03 -8.08 22.76
N ARG A 795 -29.45 -7.65 21.67
CA ARG A 795 -29.64 -8.33 20.39
C ARG A 795 -28.89 -9.65 20.42
N LEU A 796 -29.60 -10.78 20.43
CA LEU A 796 -29.00 -12.07 20.20
C LEU A 796 -28.44 -12.06 18.75
N GLY A 797 -27.13 -12.15 18.61
CA GLY A 797 -26.49 -12.30 17.32
C GLY A 797 -26.98 -13.59 16.65
N ARG A 798 -27.32 -13.53 15.37
CA ARG A 798 -27.49 -14.69 14.50
C ARG A 798 -26.15 -15.05 13.87
#